data_f506b8f5220f68d88b3a63c3bd3ffd54
#
_entry.id   f506b8f5220f68d88b3a63c3bd3ffd54
#
_cell.length_a   1.000
_cell.length_b   1.000
_cell.length_c   1.000
_cell.angle_alpha   90.00
_cell.angle_beta   90.00
_cell.angle_gamma   90.00
#
_symmetry.space_group_name_H-M   'P 1'
#
loop_
_entity.id
_entity.type
_entity.pdbx_description
1 polymer ?
#
loop_
_entity_poly.entity_id
_entity_poly.type
_entity_poly.pdbx_seq_one_letter_code
_entity_poly.pdbx_strand_id
1 'polypeptide(L)'
;MKRNLLLFLLSVCFFLPDFAATGQYNFIRVDGGIGLSNSHVKSIIQDSYGFIWLGTRNGLNRYDGVSMKLYNCYDETLQHGNQVISALFEDNHRQLWVGTDDGVYIQDLATGKFSFFDARTESGEQIRYNWIEDILADHSGNIWVNAPNQGVFRYQVETGKLFRYIPCPGKDKSKDFPQSICVDKDGTIWVGTYGAGIYRYSPEQDKFVAYATEALKGDFIFTLCDYGDELIVGVHEEELKRFNKKTGEVSVFPAPEVHRKIIRYAVCFGDELWVGTQNGVYVINEKQNSVQHIPADAGGKYGLGDAIVDKIYRDREGGTWICTQFGGASYLPVRSLDFSVYLPGAPGTVCGRRISELAEGKDGTVWISTQDGGVCYWNPKAQTFVKVPESPDRQNVLSLFASDDLVGAGYFKGGIDLIIPGTASSASPSISSSTFSSLTSSTVSPVSVASSAISTTNIFRGQVHTFYPAQLGISEGSVFALYRDRGGVIWLGDGWNIFRSGDKGRTFEKVEQFGYAYMRDILDDIWVATMGNGIFRYNPQTDQMVKYQCVPGDSTSIGTNEVTGITEDSKGLLWFSTDRGGLLCFNPETGRFRTYTKANGLPDNVTYKVVEDAQHRIWFGTDRGLVCLHPETDSLQIFTRNDGLPDNQFNYKSALAASDGTIWMGTINGLVSFNPQIVRRNTFVPPVYITGMYVQGRETPFPADGVQLPYRSNVGFDFVALSYTSPGANRYAYKMEGIDNDWNYTSAAHTASYAQLPPGDYQFRVRGSNNDGVWNQEEATLSVRILPPWWRTVWAYLIYIIVVSGSFVLTLRAYRRREVQKIREQQLLAELARERESHRTHEMFINQITYGACTPQGDAMSRADEQLMSQLIAKVRENLSDANYNVEALAAAMNMSRSSLHRKIKALTDLSSLDFIRIIRLKHAAELLQ
;
A
#
# COMPACT_ATOMS: atom_id res chain seq x y z
N MET A 1 -2.26 -19.97 -60.30
CA MET A 1 -1.66 -18.86 -59.52
C MET A 1 -2.68 -17.91 -58.86
N LYS A 2 -3.68 -17.38 -59.55
CA LYS A 2 -4.68 -16.45 -58.92
C LYS A 2 -5.50 -17.06 -57.80
N ARG A 3 -5.87 -18.36 -57.82
CA ARG A 3 -6.65 -19.03 -56.76
C ARG A 3 -5.83 -19.33 -55.49
N ASN A 4 -4.52 -19.55 -55.59
CA ASN A 4 -3.67 -19.75 -54.44
C ASN A 4 -3.22 -18.43 -53.77
N LEU A 5 -3.22 -17.33 -54.53
CA LEU A 5 -2.98 -15.98 -53.99
C LEU A 5 -4.21 -15.47 -53.18
N LEU A 6 -5.43 -15.85 -53.62
CA LEU A 6 -6.66 -15.51 -52.89
C LEU A 6 -6.79 -16.32 -51.59
N LEU A 7 -6.36 -17.58 -51.55
CA LEU A 7 -6.32 -18.40 -50.34
C LEU A 7 -5.19 -17.96 -49.37
N PHE A 8 -4.06 -17.46 -49.90
CA PHE A 8 -3.01 -16.86 -49.07
C PHE A 8 -3.44 -15.51 -48.48
N LEU A 9 -4.14 -14.68 -49.25
CA LEU A 9 -4.72 -13.42 -48.75
C LEU A 9 -5.85 -13.67 -47.73
N LEU A 10 -6.68 -14.71 -47.90
CA LEU A 10 -7.69 -15.10 -46.92
C LEU A 10 -7.05 -15.68 -45.63
N SER A 11 -5.92 -16.39 -45.72
CA SER A 11 -5.22 -16.92 -44.55
C SER A 11 -4.45 -15.83 -43.76
N VAL A 12 -4.04 -14.75 -44.40
CA VAL A 12 -3.44 -13.58 -43.74
C VAL A 12 -4.44 -12.68 -43.03
N CYS A 13 -5.73 -12.70 -43.45
CA CYS A 13 -6.79 -11.95 -42.77
C CYS A 13 -7.27 -12.59 -41.45
N PHE A 14 -6.84 -13.83 -41.12
CA PHE A 14 -7.17 -14.49 -39.84
C PHE A 14 -6.08 -14.33 -38.76
N PHE A 15 -5.00 -13.58 -39.03
CA PHE A 15 -3.98 -13.24 -38.04
C PHE A 15 -3.87 -11.74 -37.75
N LEU A 16 -5.02 -11.04 -37.68
CA LEU A 16 -5.03 -9.78 -36.97
C LEU A 16 -5.26 -10.14 -35.47
N PRO A 17 -4.30 -9.87 -34.58
CA PRO A 17 -4.64 -9.94 -33.17
C PRO A 17 -5.75 -8.92 -32.93
N ASP A 18 -6.85 -9.38 -32.36
CA ASP A 18 -7.84 -8.51 -31.76
C ASP A 18 -7.14 -7.63 -30.72
N PHE A 19 -6.78 -6.40 -31.09
CA PHE A 19 -6.45 -5.35 -30.15
C PHE A 19 -7.77 -4.79 -29.56
N ALA A 20 -8.53 -5.67 -28.90
CA ALA A 20 -9.47 -5.21 -27.89
C ALA A 20 -8.60 -4.47 -26.84
N ALA A 21 -9.03 -3.30 -26.44
CA ALA A 21 -8.43 -2.59 -25.30
C ALA A 21 -8.43 -3.58 -24.13
N THR A 22 -7.29 -4.22 -23.90
CA THR A 22 -7.14 -5.16 -22.80
C THR A 22 -7.22 -4.32 -21.55
N GLY A 23 -8.35 -4.37 -20.85
CA GLY A 23 -8.46 -3.82 -19.52
C GLY A 23 -7.27 -4.33 -18.73
N GLN A 24 -6.34 -3.45 -18.39
CA GLN A 24 -5.11 -3.84 -17.75
C GLN A 24 -5.45 -4.30 -16.33
N TYR A 25 -5.38 -5.61 -16.07
CA TYR A 25 -5.55 -6.17 -14.73
C TYR A 25 -4.31 -5.79 -13.91
N ASN A 26 -4.52 -5.05 -12.82
CA ASN A 26 -3.45 -4.70 -11.90
C ASN A 26 -3.47 -5.65 -10.71
N PHE A 27 -2.51 -6.56 -10.69
CA PHE A 27 -2.33 -7.51 -9.60
C PHE A 27 -1.40 -6.96 -8.54
N ILE A 28 -1.71 -7.25 -7.28
CA ILE A 28 -0.77 -7.14 -6.17
C ILE A 28 -0.04 -8.47 -6.08
N ARG A 29 1.28 -8.46 -6.24
CA ARG A 29 2.09 -9.68 -6.15
C ARG A 29 2.42 -10.02 -4.70
N VAL A 30 2.17 -11.25 -4.34
CA VAL A 30 2.53 -11.86 -3.06
C VAL A 30 3.60 -12.92 -3.35
N ASP A 31 4.86 -12.50 -3.23
CA ASP A 31 6.05 -13.29 -3.58
C ASP A 31 7.11 -13.24 -2.46
N GLY A 32 8.32 -13.66 -2.79
CA GLY A 32 9.46 -13.64 -1.86
C GLY A 32 9.80 -12.25 -1.30
N GLY A 33 9.41 -11.16 -1.97
CA GLY A 33 9.59 -9.79 -1.49
C GLY A 33 8.77 -9.46 -0.25
N ILE A 34 7.63 -10.16 -0.05
CA ILE A 34 6.76 -10.04 1.12
C ILE A 34 7.02 -11.16 2.15
N GLY A 35 7.99 -12.05 1.86
CA GLY A 35 8.36 -13.14 2.76
C GLY A 35 7.72 -14.48 2.46
N LEU A 36 7.10 -14.67 1.28
CA LEU A 36 6.61 -15.97 0.83
C LEU A 36 7.77 -16.97 0.74
N SER A 37 7.64 -18.13 1.36
CA SER A 37 8.70 -19.12 1.51
C SER A 37 9.15 -19.80 0.22
N ASN A 38 8.28 -19.87 -0.78
CA ASN A 38 8.56 -20.42 -2.11
C ASN A 38 7.59 -19.89 -3.16
N SER A 39 8.07 -19.62 -4.36
CA SER A 39 7.26 -19.06 -5.46
C SER A 39 6.26 -20.05 -6.06
N HIS A 40 6.37 -21.35 -5.78
CA HIS A 40 5.36 -22.32 -6.20
C HIS A 40 4.24 -22.41 -5.16
N VAL A 41 3.14 -21.74 -5.42
CA VAL A 41 1.94 -21.78 -4.59
C VAL A 41 0.92 -22.72 -5.22
N LYS A 42 0.72 -23.87 -4.61
CA LYS A 42 -0.19 -24.91 -5.14
C LYS A 42 -1.60 -24.81 -4.59
N SER A 43 -1.78 -24.32 -3.37
CA SER A 43 -3.07 -24.24 -2.70
C SER A 43 -3.24 -22.94 -1.93
N ILE A 44 -4.49 -22.51 -1.79
CA ILE A 44 -4.88 -21.30 -1.07
C ILE A 44 -6.24 -21.48 -0.42
N ILE A 45 -6.41 -20.92 0.77
CA ILE A 45 -7.70 -20.80 1.45
C ILE A 45 -7.69 -19.55 2.35
N GLN A 46 -8.86 -18.97 2.57
CA GLN A 46 -9.08 -17.99 3.64
C GLN A 46 -9.75 -18.70 4.82
N ASP A 47 -9.11 -18.67 5.99
CA ASP A 47 -9.65 -19.32 7.18
C ASP A 47 -10.86 -18.56 7.78
N SER A 48 -11.51 -19.17 8.77
CA SER A 48 -12.69 -18.60 9.44
C SER A 48 -12.39 -17.28 10.16
N TYR A 49 -11.15 -17.05 10.54
CA TYR A 49 -10.69 -15.79 11.12
C TYR A 49 -10.45 -14.69 10.05
N GLY A 50 -10.27 -15.07 8.77
CA GLY A 50 -10.04 -14.17 7.65
C GLY A 50 -8.60 -14.12 7.15
N PHE A 51 -7.65 -14.85 7.73
CA PHE A 51 -6.28 -14.97 7.23
C PHE A 51 -6.21 -15.76 5.92
N ILE A 52 -5.32 -15.37 5.03
CA ILE A 52 -5.03 -16.13 3.81
C ILE A 52 -3.90 -17.13 4.09
N TRP A 53 -4.17 -18.40 3.80
CA TRP A 53 -3.18 -19.46 3.88
C TRP A 53 -2.72 -19.87 2.49
N LEU A 54 -1.41 -19.94 2.29
CA LEU A 54 -0.77 -20.30 1.02
C LEU A 54 0.09 -21.54 1.23
N GLY A 55 -0.28 -22.61 0.56
CA GLY A 55 0.49 -23.86 0.55
C GLY A 55 1.56 -23.82 -0.53
N THR A 56 2.82 -23.99 -0.13
CA THR A 56 3.97 -23.95 -1.04
C THR A 56 4.80 -25.23 -0.98
N ARG A 57 5.78 -25.37 -1.87
CA ARG A 57 6.76 -26.46 -1.80
C ARG A 57 7.73 -26.36 -0.61
N ASN A 58 7.72 -25.22 0.10
CA ASN A 58 8.61 -25.01 1.25
C ASN A 58 7.84 -24.42 2.43
N GLY A 59 6.81 -25.09 2.86
CA GLY A 59 6.03 -24.74 4.05
C GLY A 59 4.67 -24.11 3.79
N LEU A 60 3.92 -23.97 4.86
CA LEU A 60 2.62 -23.35 4.92
C LEU A 60 2.78 -21.89 5.35
N ASN A 61 2.26 -20.98 4.57
CA ASN A 61 2.39 -19.54 4.81
C ASN A 61 1.04 -18.94 5.17
N ARG A 62 0.99 -18.12 6.24
CA ARG A 62 -0.18 -17.34 6.61
C ARG A 62 0.07 -15.86 6.32
N TYR A 63 -0.78 -15.28 5.51
CA TYR A 63 -0.72 -13.87 5.12
C TYR A 63 -1.84 -13.09 5.77
N ASP A 64 -1.52 -11.94 6.32
CA ASP A 64 -2.46 -11.04 7.02
C ASP A 64 -2.71 -9.71 6.29
N GLY A 65 -2.19 -9.56 5.07
CA GLY A 65 -2.24 -8.32 4.30
C GLY A 65 -0.98 -7.45 4.45
N VAL A 66 -0.21 -7.63 5.51
CA VAL A 66 0.99 -6.84 5.83
C VAL A 66 2.23 -7.71 5.92
N SER A 67 2.12 -8.84 6.59
CA SER A 67 3.24 -9.74 6.88
C SER A 67 2.93 -11.19 6.53
N MET A 68 4.00 -11.96 6.32
CA MET A 68 3.92 -13.39 6.03
C MET A 68 4.52 -14.19 7.20
N LYS A 69 3.75 -15.11 7.76
CA LYS A 69 4.24 -16.01 8.79
C LYS A 69 4.36 -17.44 8.25
N LEU A 70 5.56 -18.00 8.33
CA LEU A 70 5.85 -19.37 7.88
C LEU A 70 5.56 -20.37 9.01
N TYR A 71 4.85 -21.44 8.65
CA TYR A 71 4.58 -22.57 9.52
C TYR A 71 5.16 -23.85 8.90
N ASN A 72 5.81 -24.62 9.75
CA ASN A 72 6.24 -25.99 9.41
C ASN A 72 5.17 -26.97 9.93
N CYS A 73 4.65 -27.82 9.05
CA CYS A 73 3.74 -28.89 9.46
C CYS A 73 4.56 -29.95 10.21
N TYR A 74 4.54 -29.88 11.53
CA TYR A 74 5.32 -30.77 12.38
C TYR A 74 4.48 -31.26 13.56
N ASP A 75 4.41 -32.60 13.71
CA ASP A 75 3.80 -33.24 14.86
C ASP A 75 4.86 -33.54 15.91
N GLU A 76 4.78 -32.83 17.04
CA GLU A 76 5.74 -32.95 18.15
C GLU A 76 5.70 -34.33 18.79
N THR A 77 4.55 -35.03 18.77
CA THR A 77 4.36 -36.36 19.38
C THR A 77 5.03 -37.44 18.56
N LEU A 78 4.84 -37.38 17.24
CA LEU A 78 5.40 -38.35 16.30
C LEU A 78 6.80 -37.97 15.82
N GLN A 79 7.26 -36.75 16.12
CA GLN A 79 8.51 -36.15 15.62
C GLN A 79 8.62 -36.24 14.10
N HIS A 80 7.49 -36.02 13.41
CA HIS A 80 7.36 -36.11 11.97
C HIS A 80 6.85 -34.80 11.41
N GLY A 81 7.38 -34.36 10.25
CA GLY A 81 6.99 -33.12 9.62
C GLY A 81 7.16 -33.17 8.11
N ASN A 82 6.39 -32.29 7.43
CA ASN A 82 6.48 -32.11 6.00
C ASN A 82 6.38 -30.63 5.62
N GLN A 83 7.03 -30.24 4.54
CA GLN A 83 7.05 -28.86 4.06
C GLN A 83 6.43 -28.70 2.67
N VAL A 84 6.14 -29.76 1.95
CA VAL A 84 5.54 -29.73 0.61
C VAL A 84 4.03 -29.73 0.76
N ILE A 85 3.41 -28.56 0.63
CA ILE A 85 1.97 -28.40 0.83
C ILE A 85 1.27 -28.40 -0.53
N SER A 86 0.28 -29.24 -0.69
CA SER A 86 -0.45 -29.43 -1.96
C SER A 86 -1.94 -29.08 -1.88
N ALA A 87 -2.59 -29.29 -0.74
CA ALA A 87 -4.01 -29.04 -0.55
C ALA A 87 -4.30 -28.40 0.81
N LEU A 88 -5.30 -27.52 0.86
CA LEU A 88 -5.74 -26.85 2.08
C LEU A 88 -7.27 -26.86 2.16
N PHE A 89 -7.79 -27.17 3.33
CA PHE A 89 -9.21 -27.13 3.64
C PHE A 89 -9.45 -26.84 5.12
N GLU A 90 -10.41 -26.00 5.47
CA GLU A 90 -10.84 -25.76 6.86
C GLU A 90 -12.20 -26.44 7.11
N ASP A 91 -12.30 -27.21 8.19
CA ASP A 91 -13.53 -27.84 8.58
C ASP A 91 -14.41 -26.98 9.52
N ASN A 92 -15.61 -27.45 9.83
CA ASN A 92 -16.56 -26.76 10.71
C ASN A 92 -16.11 -26.67 12.18
N HIS A 93 -15.02 -27.36 12.57
CA HIS A 93 -14.42 -27.31 13.89
C HIS A 93 -13.22 -26.36 13.98
N ARG A 94 -13.01 -25.55 12.93
CA ARG A 94 -11.85 -24.63 12.80
C ARG A 94 -10.50 -25.37 12.81
N GLN A 95 -10.48 -26.56 12.21
CA GLN A 95 -9.27 -27.32 11.98
C GLN A 95 -8.85 -27.13 10.51
N LEU A 96 -7.63 -26.71 10.30
CA LEU A 96 -7.05 -26.58 8.97
C LEU A 96 -6.41 -27.92 8.58
N TRP A 97 -7.01 -28.58 7.59
CA TRP A 97 -6.51 -29.79 6.96
C TRP A 97 -5.47 -29.42 5.92
N VAL A 98 -4.27 -29.96 6.05
CA VAL A 98 -3.11 -29.64 5.25
C VAL A 98 -2.63 -30.90 4.54
N GLY A 99 -2.94 -31.00 3.25
CA GLY A 99 -2.46 -32.08 2.38
C GLY A 99 -1.02 -31.85 1.97
N THR A 100 -0.21 -32.89 2.08
CA THR A 100 1.22 -32.87 1.73
C THR A 100 1.57 -33.99 0.74
N ASP A 101 2.83 -34.17 0.39
CA ASP A 101 3.30 -35.31 -0.39
C ASP A 101 3.51 -36.60 0.44
N ASP A 102 3.29 -36.53 1.75
CA ASP A 102 3.37 -37.70 2.67
C ASP A 102 2.13 -37.81 3.60
N GLY A 103 0.94 -37.45 3.12
CA GLY A 103 -0.30 -37.56 3.88
C GLY A 103 -0.87 -36.22 4.33
N VAL A 104 -1.66 -36.23 5.39
CA VAL A 104 -2.42 -35.08 5.86
C VAL A 104 -2.01 -34.68 7.26
N TYR A 105 -1.83 -33.38 7.50
CA TYR A 105 -1.69 -32.76 8.81
C TYR A 105 -2.95 -31.97 9.15
N ILE A 106 -3.27 -31.87 10.42
CA ILE A 106 -4.36 -31.03 10.93
C ILE A 106 -3.75 -29.97 11.85
N GLN A 107 -4.04 -28.73 11.59
CA GLN A 107 -3.72 -27.61 12.47
C GLN A 107 -4.97 -27.15 13.20
N ASP A 108 -4.94 -27.17 14.53
CA ASP A 108 -5.93 -26.48 15.33
C ASP A 108 -5.64 -24.96 15.25
N LEU A 109 -6.53 -24.21 14.61
CA LEU A 109 -6.36 -22.76 14.40
C LEU A 109 -6.39 -21.95 15.69
N ALA A 110 -7.02 -22.46 16.76
CA ALA A 110 -7.09 -21.77 18.05
C ALA A 110 -5.77 -21.90 18.83
N THR A 111 -5.13 -23.08 18.78
CA THR A 111 -3.88 -23.34 19.50
C THR A 111 -2.62 -23.22 18.65
N GLY A 112 -2.79 -23.25 17.32
CA GLY A 112 -1.70 -23.25 16.34
C GLY A 112 -0.92 -24.55 16.27
N LYS A 113 -1.34 -25.62 16.97
CA LYS A 113 -0.64 -26.91 17.02
C LYS A 113 -0.99 -27.78 15.84
N PHE A 114 0.02 -28.48 15.32
CA PHE A 114 -0.14 -29.49 14.28
C PHE A 114 -0.20 -30.90 14.86
N SER A 115 -1.03 -31.76 14.26
CA SER A 115 -1.06 -33.19 14.45
C SER A 115 -1.11 -33.89 13.11
N PHE A 116 -0.46 -35.05 13.00
CA PHE A 116 -0.55 -35.90 11.82
C PHE A 116 -1.87 -36.68 11.86
N PHE A 117 -2.57 -36.77 10.72
CA PHE A 117 -3.81 -37.49 10.59
C PHE A 117 -3.49 -38.99 10.41
N ASP A 118 -3.67 -39.78 11.46
CA ASP A 118 -3.31 -41.22 11.50
C ASP A 118 -4.49 -42.18 11.53
N ALA A 119 -5.73 -41.68 11.24
CA ALA A 119 -6.91 -42.51 11.16
C ALA A 119 -6.74 -43.65 10.14
N ARG A 120 -7.30 -44.82 10.46
CA ARG A 120 -7.19 -46.04 9.66
C ARG A 120 -8.56 -46.58 9.26
N THR A 121 -8.63 -47.18 8.08
CA THR A 121 -9.80 -47.97 7.66
C THR A 121 -9.91 -49.21 8.50
N GLU A 122 -11.07 -49.90 8.43
CA GLU A 122 -11.26 -51.21 9.08
C GLU A 122 -10.26 -52.26 8.59
N SER A 123 -9.72 -52.12 7.35
CA SER A 123 -8.66 -52.97 6.78
C SER A 123 -7.23 -52.53 7.19
N GLY A 124 -7.10 -51.46 7.99
CA GLY A 124 -5.81 -50.99 8.50
C GLY A 124 -5.08 -50.02 7.56
N GLU A 125 -5.69 -49.60 6.47
CA GLU A 125 -5.11 -48.63 5.51
C GLU A 125 -5.21 -47.22 6.07
N GLN A 126 -4.20 -46.38 5.75
CA GLN A 126 -4.13 -44.99 6.18
C GLN A 126 -3.68 -44.11 5.01
N ILE A 127 -3.93 -42.81 5.12
CA ILE A 127 -3.48 -41.79 4.15
C ILE A 127 -2.02 -41.45 4.49
N ARG A 128 -1.07 -42.13 3.85
CA ARG A 128 0.37 -41.96 4.11
C ARG A 128 1.21 -42.35 2.88
N TYR A 129 2.42 -41.75 2.78
CA TYR A 129 3.37 -41.97 1.69
C TYR A 129 2.76 -41.68 0.32
N ASN A 130 1.95 -40.63 0.28
CA ASN A 130 1.28 -40.22 -0.95
C ASN A 130 0.94 -38.75 -0.95
N TRP A 131 1.08 -38.18 -2.11
CA TRP A 131 0.68 -36.79 -2.37
C TRP A 131 -0.84 -36.65 -2.32
N ILE A 132 -1.31 -35.58 -1.70
CA ILE A 132 -2.72 -35.24 -1.61
C ILE A 132 -3.00 -34.16 -2.68
N GLU A 133 -3.95 -34.46 -3.60
CA GLU A 133 -4.29 -33.52 -4.67
C GLU A 133 -5.30 -32.46 -4.22
N ASP A 134 -6.35 -32.88 -3.50
CA ASP A 134 -7.37 -31.96 -2.97
C ASP A 134 -8.05 -32.54 -1.72
N ILE A 135 -8.62 -31.65 -0.92
CA ILE A 135 -9.41 -31.97 0.30
C ILE A 135 -10.65 -31.09 0.26
N LEU A 136 -11.83 -31.70 0.47
CA LEU A 136 -13.09 -31.00 0.52
C LEU A 136 -14.07 -31.66 1.50
N ALA A 137 -15.18 -31.01 1.85
CA ALA A 137 -16.25 -31.62 2.63
C ALA A 137 -17.53 -31.77 1.79
N ASP A 138 -18.32 -32.82 2.08
CA ASP A 138 -19.67 -32.90 1.59
C ASP A 138 -20.66 -32.14 2.51
N HIS A 139 -21.93 -32.02 2.08
CA HIS A 139 -22.95 -31.30 2.85
C HIS A 139 -23.29 -31.96 4.21
N SER A 140 -22.87 -33.21 4.41
CA SER A 140 -23.02 -33.90 5.68
C SER A 140 -21.84 -33.70 6.63
N GLY A 141 -20.85 -32.93 6.22
CA GLY A 141 -19.64 -32.62 6.98
C GLY A 141 -18.58 -33.73 6.97
N ASN A 142 -18.71 -34.76 6.13
CA ASN A 142 -17.63 -35.72 5.93
C ASN A 142 -16.49 -35.07 5.14
N ILE A 143 -15.26 -35.36 5.53
CA ILE A 143 -14.06 -34.88 4.84
C ILE A 143 -13.64 -35.89 3.77
N TRP A 144 -13.50 -35.41 2.55
CA TRP A 144 -13.06 -36.21 1.42
C TRP A 144 -11.63 -35.81 1.04
N VAL A 145 -10.74 -36.79 0.92
CA VAL A 145 -9.32 -36.61 0.61
C VAL A 145 -9.02 -37.35 -0.69
N ASN A 146 -8.62 -36.61 -1.71
CA ASN A 146 -8.15 -37.17 -2.96
C ASN A 146 -6.63 -37.45 -2.90
N ALA A 147 -6.27 -38.72 -2.90
CA ALA A 147 -4.92 -39.23 -2.86
C ALA A 147 -4.68 -40.10 -4.11
N PRO A 148 -4.26 -39.53 -5.27
CA PRO A 148 -4.31 -40.15 -6.59
C PRO A 148 -3.78 -41.60 -6.67
N ASN A 149 -2.67 -41.90 -6.02
CA ASN A 149 -2.08 -43.25 -6.02
C ASN A 149 -2.77 -44.24 -5.09
N GLN A 150 -3.61 -43.76 -4.15
CA GLN A 150 -4.30 -44.63 -3.19
C GLN A 150 -5.82 -44.66 -3.42
N GLY A 151 -6.36 -43.67 -4.12
CA GLY A 151 -7.80 -43.47 -4.34
C GLY A 151 -8.37 -42.29 -3.58
N VAL A 152 -9.67 -42.35 -3.27
CA VAL A 152 -10.39 -41.31 -2.55
C VAL A 152 -10.75 -41.84 -1.16
N PHE A 153 -10.46 -41.03 -0.14
CA PHE A 153 -10.82 -41.38 1.24
C PHE A 153 -11.98 -40.47 1.72
N ARG A 154 -12.88 -41.03 2.51
CA ARG A 154 -13.92 -40.31 3.23
C ARG A 154 -13.73 -40.52 4.73
N TYR A 155 -13.55 -39.44 5.45
CA TYR A 155 -13.49 -39.42 6.90
C TYR A 155 -14.81 -38.88 7.46
N GLN A 156 -15.50 -39.71 8.26
CA GLN A 156 -16.69 -39.28 8.98
C GLN A 156 -16.29 -38.67 10.32
N VAL A 157 -16.37 -37.33 10.42
CA VAL A 157 -15.91 -36.59 11.59
C VAL A 157 -16.66 -37.03 12.86
N GLU A 158 -17.99 -37.27 12.77
CA GLU A 158 -18.82 -37.66 13.92
C GLU A 158 -18.43 -39.01 14.50
N THR A 159 -18.03 -39.97 13.66
CA THR A 159 -17.76 -41.35 14.08
C THR A 159 -16.28 -41.68 14.18
N GLY A 160 -15.42 -40.81 13.65
CA GLY A 160 -13.97 -41.04 13.54
C GLY A 160 -13.58 -42.15 12.56
N LYS A 161 -14.51 -42.62 11.70
CA LYS A 161 -14.27 -43.72 10.76
C LYS A 161 -13.70 -43.20 9.44
N LEU A 162 -12.70 -43.92 8.93
CA LEU A 162 -12.08 -43.66 7.62
C LEU A 162 -12.52 -44.79 6.64
N PHE A 163 -12.97 -44.39 5.46
CA PHE A 163 -13.33 -45.27 4.35
C PHE A 163 -12.42 -44.97 3.15
N ARG A 164 -12.09 -45.99 2.37
CA ARG A 164 -11.29 -45.82 1.14
C ARG A 164 -12.08 -46.35 -0.05
N TYR A 165 -12.05 -45.58 -1.15
CA TYR A 165 -12.71 -45.90 -2.41
C TYR A 165 -11.68 -45.86 -3.55
N ILE A 166 -11.79 -46.81 -4.46
CA ILE A 166 -11.10 -46.84 -5.76
C ILE A 166 -12.20 -46.60 -6.81
N PRO A 167 -12.30 -45.39 -7.38
CA PRO A 167 -13.41 -45.02 -8.28
C PRO A 167 -13.49 -45.92 -9.50
N CYS A 168 -12.34 -46.34 -10.05
CA CYS A 168 -12.26 -47.20 -11.22
C CYS A 168 -11.36 -48.42 -10.95
N PRO A 169 -11.90 -49.52 -10.50
CA PRO A 169 -11.13 -50.77 -10.28
C PRO A 169 -10.86 -51.48 -11.61
N GLY A 170 -10.00 -50.94 -12.49
CA GLY A 170 -9.69 -51.51 -13.79
C GLY A 170 -8.43 -52.39 -13.82
N LYS A 171 -8.15 -53.03 -14.98
CA LYS A 171 -6.94 -53.79 -15.24
C LYS A 171 -5.71 -52.93 -15.52
N ASP A 172 -5.92 -51.70 -15.99
CA ASP A 172 -4.85 -50.75 -16.32
C ASP A 172 -4.72 -49.71 -15.22
N LYS A 173 -3.92 -49.99 -14.21
CA LYS A 173 -3.67 -49.08 -13.08
C LYS A 173 -3.09 -47.75 -13.44
N SER A 174 -2.58 -47.60 -14.66
CA SER A 174 -1.98 -46.33 -15.11
C SER A 174 -3.02 -45.27 -15.52
N LYS A 175 -4.28 -45.65 -15.73
CA LYS A 175 -5.38 -44.79 -16.14
C LYS A 175 -6.46 -44.56 -15.09
N ASP A 176 -6.35 -45.24 -13.96
CA ASP A 176 -7.40 -45.29 -12.95
C ASP A 176 -7.24 -44.28 -11.81
N PHE A 177 -6.30 -43.35 -11.95
CA PHE A 177 -6.03 -42.34 -10.89
C PHE A 177 -7.15 -41.33 -10.79
N PRO A 178 -7.73 -41.10 -9.59
CA PRO A 178 -8.58 -39.95 -9.34
C PRO A 178 -7.73 -38.66 -9.36
N GLN A 179 -7.83 -37.86 -10.44
CA GLN A 179 -7.03 -36.66 -10.63
C GLN A 179 -7.70 -35.43 -10.07
N SER A 180 -9.02 -35.35 -10.16
CA SER A 180 -9.80 -34.21 -9.65
C SER A 180 -11.01 -34.70 -8.87
N ILE A 181 -11.41 -33.93 -7.86
CA ILE A 181 -12.62 -34.16 -7.05
C ILE A 181 -13.41 -32.85 -6.95
N CYS A 182 -14.73 -32.96 -7.01
CA CYS A 182 -15.63 -31.82 -6.90
C CYS A 182 -16.88 -32.21 -6.10
N VAL A 183 -17.39 -31.31 -5.29
CA VAL A 183 -18.72 -31.37 -4.71
C VAL A 183 -19.64 -30.41 -5.45
N ASP A 184 -20.78 -30.89 -5.91
CA ASP A 184 -21.74 -30.03 -6.59
C ASP A 184 -22.72 -29.37 -5.59
N LYS A 185 -23.56 -28.46 -6.10
CA LYS A 185 -24.57 -27.74 -5.31
C LYS A 185 -25.53 -28.63 -4.54
N ASP A 186 -25.71 -29.88 -5.00
CA ASP A 186 -26.62 -30.87 -4.37
C ASP A 186 -25.85 -31.74 -3.34
N GLY A 187 -24.55 -31.52 -3.12
CA GLY A 187 -23.72 -32.28 -2.19
C GLY A 187 -23.19 -33.60 -2.78
N THR A 188 -23.37 -33.84 -4.07
CA THR A 188 -22.87 -35.04 -4.74
C THR A 188 -21.37 -34.91 -5.01
N ILE A 189 -20.62 -35.98 -4.68
CA ILE A 189 -19.18 -36.05 -4.95
C ILE A 189 -18.93 -36.62 -6.34
N TRP A 190 -18.19 -35.89 -7.14
CA TRP A 190 -17.74 -36.22 -8.49
C TRP A 190 -16.22 -36.39 -8.53
N VAL A 191 -15.75 -37.35 -9.28
CA VAL A 191 -14.32 -37.64 -9.46
C VAL A 191 -14.00 -37.73 -10.95
N GLY A 192 -13.05 -36.96 -11.41
CA GLY A 192 -12.44 -37.03 -12.73
C GLY A 192 -11.16 -37.84 -12.66
N THR A 193 -10.94 -38.70 -13.67
CA THR A 193 -9.82 -39.65 -13.69
C THR A 193 -8.81 -39.33 -14.78
N TYR A 194 -7.65 -39.94 -14.72
CA TYR A 194 -6.58 -39.86 -15.70
C TYR A 194 -6.80 -40.79 -16.91
N GLY A 195 -7.97 -40.72 -17.55
CA GLY A 195 -8.31 -41.47 -18.76
C GLY A 195 -9.44 -42.48 -18.66
N ALA A 196 -10.13 -42.62 -17.51
CA ALA A 196 -11.26 -43.51 -17.31
C ALA A 196 -12.62 -42.76 -17.25
N GLY A 197 -12.65 -41.45 -17.46
CA GLY A 197 -13.85 -40.60 -17.43
C GLY A 197 -14.24 -40.12 -16.05
N ILE A 198 -15.55 -39.87 -15.84
CA ILE A 198 -16.13 -39.28 -14.62
C ILE A 198 -16.90 -40.32 -13.82
N TYR A 199 -16.74 -40.29 -12.52
CA TYR A 199 -17.41 -41.12 -11.54
C TYR A 199 -18.17 -40.31 -10.52
N ARG A 200 -19.35 -40.79 -10.12
CA ARG A 200 -20.20 -40.17 -9.11
C ARG A 200 -20.30 -41.09 -7.89
N TYR A 201 -20.16 -40.55 -6.70
CA TYR A 201 -20.41 -41.29 -5.46
C TYR A 201 -21.90 -41.52 -5.30
N SER A 202 -22.28 -42.79 -5.03
CA SER A 202 -23.63 -43.21 -4.68
C SER A 202 -23.69 -43.56 -3.20
N PRO A 203 -24.38 -42.76 -2.38
CA PRO A 203 -24.55 -43.04 -0.95
C PRO A 203 -25.30 -44.37 -0.69
N GLU A 204 -26.26 -44.72 -1.58
CA GLU A 204 -27.06 -45.96 -1.46
C GLU A 204 -26.21 -47.23 -1.62
N GLN A 205 -25.16 -47.13 -2.47
CA GLN A 205 -24.28 -48.27 -2.77
C GLN A 205 -22.94 -48.19 -2.03
N ASP A 206 -22.73 -47.08 -1.34
CA ASP A 206 -21.46 -46.74 -0.68
C ASP A 206 -20.22 -46.93 -1.61
N LYS A 207 -20.32 -46.48 -2.87
CA LYS A 207 -19.25 -46.61 -3.87
C LYS A 207 -19.35 -45.55 -4.97
N PHE A 208 -18.26 -45.40 -5.71
CA PHE A 208 -18.27 -44.62 -6.95
C PHE A 208 -18.86 -45.44 -8.10
N VAL A 209 -19.73 -44.80 -8.88
CA VAL A 209 -20.39 -45.38 -10.05
C VAL A 209 -19.95 -44.62 -11.29
N ALA A 210 -19.59 -45.31 -12.33
CA ALA A 210 -19.23 -44.75 -13.63
C ALA A 210 -20.43 -43.99 -14.22
N TYR A 211 -20.18 -42.76 -14.72
CA TYR A 211 -21.29 -41.95 -15.23
C TYR A 211 -21.10 -41.52 -16.70
N ALA A 212 -19.94 -41.04 -17.11
CA ALA A 212 -19.68 -40.57 -18.50
C ALA A 212 -18.33 -41.14 -19.01
N THR A 213 -18.10 -42.43 -18.78
CA THR A 213 -16.79 -43.05 -19.05
C THR A 213 -16.45 -43.18 -20.53
N GLU A 214 -17.44 -43.52 -21.39
CA GLU A 214 -17.15 -43.75 -22.82
C GLU A 214 -16.92 -42.45 -23.58
N ALA A 215 -17.65 -41.37 -23.26
CA ALA A 215 -17.53 -40.07 -23.93
C ALA A 215 -16.22 -39.32 -23.55
N LEU A 216 -15.64 -39.65 -22.40
CA LEU A 216 -14.42 -39.06 -21.85
C LEU A 216 -13.28 -40.07 -21.71
N LYS A 217 -13.34 -41.18 -22.44
CA LYS A 217 -12.34 -42.24 -22.40
C LYS A 217 -11.04 -41.79 -23.08
N GLY A 218 -9.98 -41.89 -22.32
CA GLY A 218 -8.67 -41.42 -22.76
C GLY A 218 -8.37 -39.97 -22.40
N ASP A 219 -9.36 -39.22 -21.94
CA ASP A 219 -9.20 -37.82 -21.51
C ASP A 219 -8.55 -37.75 -20.14
N PHE A 220 -7.53 -36.89 -20.03
CA PHE A 220 -6.91 -36.59 -18.74
C PHE A 220 -7.65 -35.43 -18.07
N ILE A 221 -8.52 -35.73 -17.09
CA ILE A 221 -9.39 -34.74 -16.46
C ILE A 221 -8.68 -34.10 -15.27
N PHE A 222 -8.08 -32.90 -15.51
CA PHE A 222 -7.34 -32.16 -14.50
C PHE A 222 -8.22 -31.41 -13.50
N THR A 223 -9.39 -30.96 -13.95
CA THR A 223 -10.32 -30.18 -13.08
C THR A 223 -11.77 -30.47 -13.41
N LEU A 224 -12.57 -30.50 -12.37
CA LEU A 224 -14.04 -30.50 -12.41
C LEU A 224 -14.54 -29.27 -11.66
N CYS A 225 -15.49 -28.55 -12.23
CA CYS A 225 -16.11 -27.39 -11.59
C CYS A 225 -17.64 -27.49 -11.71
N ASP A 226 -18.33 -27.26 -10.60
CA ASP A 226 -19.79 -27.16 -10.60
C ASP A 226 -20.29 -25.94 -11.38
N TYR A 227 -21.19 -26.16 -12.35
CA TYR A 227 -21.77 -25.12 -13.19
C TYR A 227 -23.29 -25.29 -13.26
N GLY A 228 -23.93 -25.24 -12.11
CA GLY A 228 -25.39 -25.43 -12.01
C GLY A 228 -25.86 -26.85 -12.33
N ASP A 229 -26.58 -27.07 -13.43
CA ASP A 229 -27.02 -28.41 -13.86
C ASP A 229 -25.93 -29.19 -14.61
N GLU A 230 -24.79 -28.57 -14.85
CA GLU A 230 -23.64 -29.12 -15.57
C GLU A 230 -22.38 -29.14 -14.72
N LEU A 231 -21.38 -29.91 -15.14
CA LEU A 231 -19.99 -29.79 -14.70
C LEU A 231 -19.15 -29.30 -15.86
N ILE A 232 -18.26 -28.36 -15.57
CA ILE A 232 -17.16 -28.01 -16.49
C ILE A 232 -16.05 -29.01 -16.29
N VAL A 233 -15.56 -29.55 -17.41
CA VAL A 233 -14.53 -30.57 -17.45
C VAL A 233 -13.30 -30.03 -18.16
N GLY A 234 -12.23 -29.79 -17.42
CA GLY A 234 -10.94 -29.35 -17.96
C GLY A 234 -10.09 -30.56 -18.34
N VAL A 235 -9.80 -30.71 -19.63
CA VAL A 235 -9.04 -31.81 -20.19
C VAL A 235 -7.65 -31.31 -20.64
N HIS A 236 -6.65 -32.18 -20.57
CA HIS A 236 -5.28 -31.84 -20.96
C HIS A 236 -5.13 -31.74 -22.48
N GLU A 237 -4.63 -30.60 -22.95
CA GLU A 237 -4.34 -30.30 -24.36
C GLU A 237 -5.51 -30.47 -25.33
N GLU A 238 -6.72 -30.50 -24.84
CA GLU A 238 -7.95 -30.64 -25.63
C GLU A 238 -8.90 -29.44 -25.45
N GLU A 239 -10.18 -29.69 -25.61
CA GLU A 239 -11.24 -28.70 -25.49
C GLU A 239 -11.76 -28.64 -24.06
N LEU A 240 -12.18 -27.47 -23.62
CA LEU A 240 -12.99 -27.34 -22.42
C LEU A 240 -14.36 -28.02 -22.70
N LYS A 241 -14.79 -28.96 -21.86
CA LYS A 241 -16.03 -29.71 -22.08
C LYS A 241 -17.06 -29.38 -21.02
N ARG A 242 -18.33 -29.58 -21.40
CA ARG A 242 -19.49 -29.57 -20.48
C ARG A 242 -20.00 -30.99 -20.30
N PHE A 243 -20.38 -31.30 -19.13
CA PHE A 243 -21.03 -32.55 -18.79
C PHE A 243 -22.36 -32.28 -18.09
N ASN A 244 -23.48 -32.72 -18.68
CA ASN A 244 -24.79 -32.60 -18.09
C ASN A 244 -24.99 -33.66 -17.01
N LYS A 245 -25.21 -33.23 -15.77
CA LYS A 245 -25.31 -34.12 -14.58
C LYS A 245 -26.52 -35.04 -14.60
N LYS A 246 -27.62 -34.68 -15.34
CA LYS A 246 -28.85 -35.42 -15.43
C LYS A 246 -28.84 -36.41 -16.59
N THR A 247 -28.41 -35.96 -17.76
CA THR A 247 -28.46 -36.80 -18.98
C THR A 247 -27.19 -37.60 -19.20
N GLY A 248 -26.06 -37.18 -18.63
CA GLY A 248 -24.73 -37.77 -18.88
C GLY A 248 -24.10 -37.34 -20.21
N GLU A 249 -24.71 -36.40 -20.92
CA GLU A 249 -24.27 -35.91 -22.22
C GLU A 249 -23.02 -35.03 -22.05
N VAL A 250 -22.05 -35.22 -22.92
CA VAL A 250 -20.81 -34.41 -22.99
C VAL A 250 -20.84 -33.60 -24.27
N SER A 251 -20.58 -32.30 -24.15
CA SER A 251 -20.46 -31.38 -25.28
C SER A 251 -19.24 -30.46 -25.10
N VAL A 252 -18.78 -29.84 -26.19
CA VAL A 252 -17.70 -28.89 -26.17
C VAL A 252 -18.20 -27.55 -25.60
N PHE A 253 -17.45 -26.96 -24.69
CA PHE A 253 -17.76 -25.62 -24.18
C PHE A 253 -17.46 -24.56 -25.26
N PRO A 254 -18.35 -23.57 -25.51
CA PRO A 254 -18.20 -22.61 -26.61
C PRO A 254 -17.19 -21.49 -26.30
N ALA A 255 -15.93 -21.84 -26.07
CA ALA A 255 -14.82 -20.93 -25.84
C ALA A 255 -13.56 -21.41 -26.61
N PRO A 256 -13.50 -21.16 -27.93
CA PRO A 256 -12.42 -21.65 -28.79
C PRO A 256 -11.04 -21.08 -28.40
N GLU A 257 -10.97 -19.97 -27.69
CA GLU A 257 -9.73 -19.34 -27.19
C GLU A 257 -9.00 -20.22 -26.20
N VAL A 258 -9.70 -21.09 -25.48
CA VAL A 258 -9.16 -22.00 -24.47
C VAL A 258 -8.81 -23.37 -25.06
N HIS A 259 -9.25 -23.66 -26.30
CA HIS A 259 -8.97 -24.93 -26.95
C HIS A 259 -7.46 -25.18 -27.13
N ARG A 260 -7.05 -26.44 -27.01
CA ARG A 260 -5.64 -26.89 -27.08
C ARG A 260 -4.72 -26.24 -26.06
N LYS A 261 -5.28 -25.78 -24.92
CA LYS A 261 -4.49 -25.31 -23.78
C LYS A 261 -4.49 -26.39 -22.70
N ILE A 262 -3.40 -26.44 -21.94
CA ILE A 262 -3.37 -27.29 -20.75
C ILE A 262 -4.18 -26.57 -19.65
N ILE A 263 -5.38 -27.06 -19.43
CA ILE A 263 -6.29 -26.54 -18.39
C ILE A 263 -5.89 -27.19 -17.06
N ARG A 264 -5.53 -26.40 -16.08
CA ARG A 264 -5.08 -26.86 -14.78
C ARG A 264 -6.14 -26.71 -13.68
N TYR A 265 -6.90 -25.63 -13.76
CA TYR A 265 -7.93 -25.34 -12.77
C TYR A 265 -9.10 -24.57 -13.41
N ALA A 266 -10.31 -24.84 -12.93
CA ALA A 266 -11.51 -24.10 -13.31
C ALA A 266 -12.39 -23.86 -12.09
N VAL A 267 -12.96 -22.66 -12.00
CA VAL A 267 -13.86 -22.27 -10.90
C VAL A 267 -14.89 -21.25 -11.39
N CYS A 268 -16.11 -21.36 -10.85
CA CYS A 268 -17.19 -20.44 -11.14
C CYS A 268 -17.37 -19.41 -10.02
N PHE A 269 -17.50 -18.14 -10.42
CA PHE A 269 -17.86 -17.05 -9.53
C PHE A 269 -19.08 -16.31 -10.10
N GLY A 270 -20.28 -16.74 -9.69
CA GLY A 270 -21.52 -16.23 -10.25
C GLY A 270 -21.67 -16.62 -11.73
N ASP A 271 -21.73 -15.64 -12.63
CA ASP A 271 -21.87 -15.86 -14.07
C ASP A 271 -20.53 -15.96 -14.81
N GLU A 272 -19.42 -15.85 -14.10
CA GLU A 272 -18.06 -15.90 -14.66
C GLU A 272 -17.41 -17.26 -14.40
N LEU A 273 -16.94 -17.90 -15.47
CA LEU A 273 -16.09 -19.08 -15.41
C LEU A 273 -14.63 -18.65 -15.57
N TRP A 274 -13.83 -18.88 -14.54
CA TRP A 274 -12.40 -18.59 -14.51
C TRP A 274 -11.63 -19.87 -14.79
N VAL A 275 -10.80 -19.87 -15.84
CA VAL A 275 -10.04 -21.03 -16.29
C VAL A 275 -8.55 -20.73 -16.22
N GLY A 276 -7.85 -21.39 -15.31
CA GLY A 276 -6.41 -21.34 -15.15
C GLY A 276 -5.72 -22.34 -16.09
N THR A 277 -4.76 -21.86 -16.88
CA THR A 277 -4.03 -22.65 -17.89
C THR A 277 -2.52 -22.53 -17.71
N GLN A 278 -1.75 -23.11 -18.63
CA GLN A 278 -0.31 -22.82 -18.76
C GLN A 278 0.00 -21.54 -19.55
N ASN A 279 -1.01 -20.79 -19.96
CA ASN A 279 -0.88 -19.54 -20.72
C ASN A 279 -1.62 -18.38 -20.04
N GLY A 280 -1.71 -18.39 -18.72
CA GLY A 280 -2.47 -17.42 -17.94
C GLY A 280 -3.89 -17.85 -17.64
N VAL A 281 -4.77 -16.88 -17.39
CA VAL A 281 -6.16 -17.09 -17.02
C VAL A 281 -7.10 -16.64 -18.14
N TYR A 282 -8.17 -17.39 -18.36
CA TYR A 282 -9.29 -16.99 -19.21
C TYR A 282 -10.52 -16.78 -18.33
N VAL A 283 -11.16 -15.63 -18.48
CA VAL A 283 -12.43 -15.29 -17.83
C VAL A 283 -13.52 -15.32 -18.87
N ILE A 284 -14.49 -16.21 -18.71
CA ILE A 284 -15.55 -16.47 -19.67
C ILE A 284 -16.87 -16.09 -19.05
N ASN A 285 -17.65 -15.24 -19.72
CA ASN A 285 -19.03 -14.91 -19.36
C ASN A 285 -19.95 -15.27 -20.53
N GLU A 286 -20.69 -16.37 -20.41
CA GLU A 286 -21.58 -16.84 -21.48
C GLU A 286 -22.76 -15.89 -21.74
N LYS A 287 -23.32 -15.29 -20.67
CA LYS A 287 -24.45 -14.36 -20.79
C LYS A 287 -24.08 -13.11 -21.62
N GLN A 288 -22.83 -12.69 -21.50
CA GLN A 288 -22.30 -11.55 -22.24
C GLN A 288 -21.60 -11.95 -23.53
N ASN A 289 -21.49 -13.26 -23.81
CA ASN A 289 -20.70 -13.84 -24.90
C ASN A 289 -19.28 -13.25 -24.98
N SER A 290 -18.61 -13.16 -23.84
CA SER A 290 -17.29 -12.56 -23.72
C SER A 290 -16.27 -13.56 -23.18
N VAL A 291 -15.09 -13.58 -23.80
CA VAL A 291 -13.90 -14.31 -23.32
C VAL A 291 -12.77 -13.31 -23.18
N GLN A 292 -12.23 -13.20 -21.99
CA GLN A 292 -11.12 -12.30 -21.69
C GLN A 292 -9.90 -13.11 -21.29
N HIS A 293 -8.76 -12.85 -21.96
CA HIS A 293 -7.47 -13.49 -21.65
C HIS A 293 -6.62 -12.57 -20.77
N ILE A 294 -6.12 -13.11 -19.67
CA ILE A 294 -5.16 -12.48 -18.75
C ILE A 294 -3.83 -13.20 -18.89
N PRO A 295 -2.91 -12.71 -19.76
CA PRO A 295 -1.61 -13.32 -19.93
C PRO A 295 -0.69 -13.01 -18.74
N ALA A 296 0.37 -13.80 -18.60
CA ALA A 296 1.47 -13.47 -17.69
C ALA A 296 2.22 -12.21 -18.17
N ASP A 297 2.59 -11.38 -17.23
CA ASP A 297 3.48 -10.24 -17.43
C ASP A 297 4.58 -10.26 -16.35
N ALA A 298 5.50 -11.20 -16.51
CA ALA A 298 6.58 -11.41 -15.55
C ALA A 298 7.54 -10.21 -15.45
N GLY A 299 7.66 -9.40 -16.50
CA GLY A 299 8.46 -8.17 -16.52
C GLY A 299 7.75 -6.95 -15.97
N GLY A 300 6.42 -6.93 -15.98
CA GLY A 300 5.58 -5.85 -15.45
C GLY A 300 5.40 -5.98 -13.93
N LYS A 301 5.41 -4.87 -13.24
CA LYS A 301 5.25 -4.84 -11.76
C LYS A 301 3.84 -5.26 -11.30
N TYR A 302 2.84 -5.14 -12.16
CA TYR A 302 1.40 -5.26 -11.84
C TYR A 302 0.66 -6.30 -12.68
N GLY A 303 1.35 -7.04 -13.54
CA GLY A 303 0.78 -8.14 -14.29
C GLY A 303 0.73 -9.44 -13.50
N LEU A 304 0.06 -10.45 -14.07
CA LEU A 304 0.07 -11.82 -13.52
C LEU A 304 1.52 -12.33 -13.44
N GLY A 305 1.93 -12.84 -12.27
CA GLY A 305 3.32 -13.15 -11.97
C GLY A 305 3.94 -14.26 -12.82
N ASP A 306 3.12 -15.21 -13.27
CA ASP A 306 3.56 -16.35 -14.10
C ASP A 306 2.38 -16.88 -14.93
N ALA A 307 2.68 -17.53 -16.04
CA ALA A 307 1.69 -18.09 -16.96
C ALA A 307 1.04 -19.40 -16.46
N ILE A 308 1.73 -20.15 -15.61
CA ILE A 308 1.27 -21.46 -15.16
C ILE A 308 0.44 -21.31 -13.89
N VAL A 309 -0.88 -21.46 -14.02
CA VAL A 309 -1.86 -21.24 -12.96
C VAL A 309 -2.25 -22.55 -12.31
N ASP A 310 -2.04 -22.69 -11.00
CA ASP A 310 -2.36 -23.91 -10.24
C ASP A 310 -3.70 -23.83 -9.49
N LYS A 311 -4.07 -22.67 -8.94
CA LYS A 311 -5.33 -22.49 -8.20
C LYS A 311 -5.85 -21.06 -8.38
N ILE A 312 -7.17 -20.88 -8.39
CA ILE A 312 -7.85 -19.58 -8.39
C ILE A 312 -8.84 -19.60 -7.22
N TYR A 313 -8.83 -18.55 -6.42
CA TYR A 313 -9.64 -18.45 -5.21
C TYR A 313 -10.23 -17.05 -5.07
N ARG A 314 -11.47 -16.94 -4.59
CA ARG A 314 -12.10 -15.65 -4.26
C ARG A 314 -12.25 -15.52 -2.76
N ASP A 315 -11.70 -14.45 -2.18
CA ASP A 315 -11.81 -14.18 -0.77
C ASP A 315 -13.19 -13.59 -0.38
N ARG A 316 -13.43 -13.41 0.92
CA ARG A 316 -14.69 -12.87 1.44
C ARG A 316 -14.93 -11.40 1.11
N GLU A 317 -13.87 -10.66 0.80
CA GLU A 317 -13.94 -9.27 0.33
C GLU A 317 -14.35 -9.22 -1.16
N GLY A 318 -14.27 -10.35 -1.87
CA GLY A 318 -14.58 -10.53 -3.28
C GLY A 318 -13.36 -10.42 -4.20
N GLY A 319 -12.18 -10.21 -3.66
CA GLY A 319 -10.92 -10.19 -4.41
C GLY A 319 -10.54 -11.58 -4.91
N THR A 320 -9.87 -11.64 -6.05
CA THR A 320 -9.49 -12.89 -6.70
C THR A 320 -7.99 -13.15 -6.58
N TRP A 321 -7.65 -14.29 -6.02
CA TRP A 321 -6.28 -14.79 -5.86
C TRP A 321 -5.96 -15.78 -6.96
N ILE A 322 -4.80 -15.64 -7.59
CA ILE A 322 -4.29 -16.56 -8.61
C ILE A 322 -2.94 -17.09 -8.16
N CYS A 323 -2.90 -18.36 -7.85
CA CYS A 323 -1.69 -19.09 -7.43
C CYS A 323 -0.97 -19.63 -8.64
N THR A 324 0.34 -19.43 -8.73
CA THR A 324 1.14 -19.79 -9.88
C THR A 324 2.36 -20.64 -9.52
N GLN A 325 2.94 -21.27 -10.53
CA GLN A 325 4.06 -22.22 -10.32
C GLN A 325 5.38 -21.51 -10.00
N PHE A 326 5.65 -20.33 -10.58
CA PHE A 326 6.93 -19.63 -10.41
C PHE A 326 6.80 -18.15 -10.01
N GLY A 327 5.58 -17.61 -10.01
CA GLY A 327 5.31 -16.19 -9.75
C GLY A 327 4.70 -15.88 -8.36
N GLY A 328 4.61 -16.87 -7.47
CA GLY A 328 3.92 -16.70 -6.19
C GLY A 328 2.40 -16.67 -6.34
N ALA A 329 1.73 -15.89 -5.51
CA ALA A 329 0.31 -15.57 -5.66
C ALA A 329 0.14 -14.15 -6.20
N SER A 330 -0.85 -13.96 -7.08
CA SER A 330 -1.24 -12.67 -7.64
C SER A 330 -2.66 -12.35 -7.16
N TYR A 331 -2.82 -11.24 -6.47
CA TYR A 331 -4.11 -10.80 -5.94
C TYR A 331 -4.70 -9.71 -6.83
N LEU A 332 -5.91 -9.93 -7.30
CA LEU A 332 -6.73 -8.97 -8.02
C LEU A 332 -7.79 -8.42 -7.06
N PRO A 333 -7.62 -7.19 -6.54
CA PRO A 333 -8.61 -6.59 -5.64
C PRO A 333 -9.93 -6.30 -6.35
N VAL A 334 -11.01 -6.21 -5.59
CA VAL A 334 -12.28 -5.67 -6.10
C VAL A 334 -12.06 -4.19 -6.41
N ARG A 335 -12.20 -3.83 -7.68
CA ARG A 335 -12.01 -2.45 -8.12
C ARG A 335 -13.17 -1.59 -7.65
N SER A 336 -12.84 -0.53 -6.94
CA SER A 336 -13.81 0.51 -6.58
C SER A 336 -14.23 1.35 -7.78
N LEU A 337 -13.37 1.39 -8.82
CA LEU A 337 -13.58 2.12 -10.06
C LEU A 337 -12.88 1.41 -11.22
N ASP A 338 -13.57 1.29 -12.35
CA ASP A 338 -13.00 0.68 -13.56
C ASP A 338 -12.23 1.72 -14.37
N PHE A 339 -10.89 1.69 -14.25
CA PHE A 339 -10.00 2.54 -15.01
C PHE A 339 -9.65 1.92 -16.36
N SER A 340 -9.92 2.63 -17.47
CA SER A 340 -9.34 2.33 -18.77
C SER A 340 -7.99 3.04 -18.88
N VAL A 341 -6.90 2.27 -19.03
CA VAL A 341 -5.52 2.79 -19.07
C VAL A 341 -5.00 2.75 -20.50
N TYR A 342 -4.42 3.86 -20.95
CA TYR A 342 -3.85 4.00 -22.29
C TYR A 342 -2.36 4.35 -22.16
N LEU A 343 -1.52 3.43 -22.69
CA LEU A 343 -0.06 3.57 -22.70
C LEU A 343 0.43 3.75 -24.15
N PRO A 344 1.50 4.53 -24.39
CA PRO A 344 2.09 4.63 -25.71
C PRO A 344 2.87 3.36 -26.08
N GLY A 345 2.95 3.02 -27.36
CA GLY A 345 3.80 1.91 -27.79
C GLY A 345 3.44 1.32 -29.15
N ALA A 346 2.18 1.29 -29.53
CA ALA A 346 1.72 0.77 -30.81
C ALA A 346 0.96 1.83 -31.63
N PRO A 347 0.83 1.68 -32.95
CA PRO A 347 -0.07 2.53 -33.75
C PRO A 347 -1.49 2.49 -33.22
N GLY A 348 -2.12 3.67 -33.08
CA GLY A 348 -3.48 3.78 -32.53
C GLY A 348 -3.56 3.88 -31.00
N THR A 349 -2.42 3.91 -30.30
CA THR A 349 -2.35 4.22 -28.88
C THR A 349 -2.05 5.71 -28.64
N VAL A 350 -2.10 6.15 -27.37
CA VAL A 350 -1.76 7.54 -26.98
C VAL A 350 -0.34 7.89 -27.44
N CYS A 351 -0.11 9.15 -27.85
CA CYS A 351 1.12 9.54 -28.52
C CYS A 351 2.35 9.69 -27.61
N GLY A 352 2.17 9.87 -26.32
CA GLY A 352 3.26 10.03 -25.33
C GLY A 352 2.85 9.57 -23.94
N ARG A 353 3.83 9.49 -23.04
CA ARG A 353 3.62 9.04 -21.65
C ARG A 353 3.21 10.16 -20.72
N ARG A 354 3.83 11.33 -20.89
CA ARG A 354 3.63 12.47 -19.97
C ARG A 354 2.53 13.37 -20.52
N ILE A 355 1.31 13.11 -20.08
CA ILE A 355 0.17 13.90 -20.52
C ILE A 355 0.23 15.29 -19.90
N SER A 356 0.13 16.36 -20.69
CA SER A 356 0.24 17.74 -20.20
C SER A 356 -1.08 18.45 -20.05
N GLU A 357 -1.97 18.36 -21.06
CA GLU A 357 -3.28 18.98 -21.00
C GLU A 357 -4.29 18.20 -21.85
N LEU A 358 -5.56 18.26 -21.48
CA LEU A 358 -6.68 17.63 -22.16
C LEU A 358 -7.74 18.66 -22.49
N ALA A 359 -8.36 18.54 -23.68
CA ALA A 359 -9.47 19.40 -24.09
C ALA A 359 -10.47 18.61 -24.95
N GLU A 360 -11.77 18.86 -24.76
CA GLU A 360 -12.82 18.26 -25.58
C GLU A 360 -13.08 19.14 -26.81
N GLY A 361 -13.09 18.52 -27.96
CA GLY A 361 -13.44 19.13 -29.21
C GLY A 361 -14.84 18.71 -29.68
N LYS A 362 -15.15 19.04 -30.92
CA LYS A 362 -16.44 18.67 -31.54
C LYS A 362 -16.64 17.14 -31.53
N ASP A 363 -17.91 16.73 -31.44
CA ASP A 363 -18.34 15.32 -31.53
C ASP A 363 -17.74 14.39 -30.44
N GLY A 364 -17.38 14.91 -29.25
CA GLY A 364 -16.83 14.13 -28.19
C GLY A 364 -15.38 13.67 -28.42
N THR A 365 -14.68 14.28 -29.37
CA THR A 365 -13.28 14.05 -29.62
C THR A 365 -12.45 14.62 -28.47
N VAL A 366 -11.62 13.79 -27.80
CA VAL A 366 -10.74 14.24 -26.73
C VAL A 366 -9.35 14.49 -27.30
N TRP A 367 -8.89 15.74 -27.24
CA TRP A 367 -7.55 16.17 -27.65
C TRP A 367 -6.60 16.05 -26.49
N ILE A 368 -5.41 15.52 -26.75
CA ILE A 368 -4.39 15.15 -25.77
C ILE A 368 -3.08 15.77 -26.20
N SER A 369 -2.49 16.56 -25.32
CA SER A 369 -1.11 17.02 -25.49
C SER A 369 -0.18 16.24 -24.54
N THR A 370 1.05 16.03 -25.01
CA THR A 370 2.07 15.30 -24.25
C THR A 370 3.41 16.04 -24.28
N GLN A 371 4.26 15.81 -23.26
CA GLN A 371 5.59 16.41 -23.19
C GLN A 371 6.66 15.63 -23.96
N ASP A 372 6.33 14.44 -24.47
CA ASP A 372 7.28 13.50 -25.08
C ASP A 372 6.79 12.85 -26.39
N GLY A 373 5.60 13.20 -26.88
CA GLY A 373 5.01 12.59 -28.06
C GLY A 373 4.15 13.51 -28.91
N GLY A 374 4.06 14.82 -28.56
CA GLY A 374 3.29 15.83 -29.29
C GLY A 374 1.80 15.81 -29.00
N VAL A 375 0.97 15.98 -30.03
CA VAL A 375 -0.50 16.06 -29.92
C VAL A 375 -1.13 14.85 -30.59
N CYS A 376 -2.14 14.30 -29.95
CA CYS A 376 -3.05 13.32 -30.54
C CYS A 376 -4.50 13.55 -30.06
N TYR A 377 -5.44 12.85 -30.65
CA TYR A 377 -6.82 12.87 -30.16
C TYR A 377 -7.43 11.47 -30.14
N TRP A 378 -8.29 11.24 -29.17
CA TRP A 378 -9.17 10.07 -29.09
C TRP A 378 -10.36 10.26 -30.03
N ASN A 379 -10.56 9.28 -30.94
CA ASN A 379 -11.74 9.24 -31.78
C ASN A 379 -12.78 8.29 -31.18
N PRO A 380 -13.90 8.79 -30.63
CA PRO A 380 -14.88 7.95 -29.94
C PRO A 380 -15.58 6.95 -30.86
N LYS A 381 -15.71 7.26 -32.18
CA LYS A 381 -16.34 6.36 -33.17
C LYS A 381 -15.42 5.20 -33.57
N ALA A 382 -14.11 5.44 -33.66
CA ALA A 382 -13.12 4.45 -34.05
C ALA A 382 -12.49 3.75 -32.84
N GLN A 383 -12.71 4.26 -31.64
CA GLN A 383 -12.07 3.82 -30.38
C GLN A 383 -10.54 3.69 -30.49
N THR A 384 -9.91 4.69 -31.08
CA THR A 384 -8.47 4.70 -31.33
C THR A 384 -7.90 6.11 -31.24
N PHE A 385 -6.60 6.21 -30.96
CA PHE A 385 -5.90 7.49 -30.97
C PHE A 385 -5.33 7.79 -32.35
N VAL A 386 -5.43 9.05 -32.74
CA VAL A 386 -4.87 9.57 -34.00
C VAL A 386 -3.83 10.63 -33.68
N LYS A 387 -2.59 10.41 -34.10
CA LYS A 387 -1.50 11.36 -33.88
C LYS A 387 -1.53 12.47 -34.93
N VAL A 388 -1.35 13.73 -34.49
CA VAL A 388 -1.18 14.89 -35.35
C VAL A 388 0.26 14.90 -35.88
N PRO A 389 0.50 15.14 -37.18
CA PRO A 389 1.84 15.24 -37.72
C PRO A 389 2.58 16.46 -37.13
N GLU A 390 3.80 16.24 -36.69
CA GLU A 390 4.65 17.27 -36.07
C GLU A 390 6.12 17.09 -36.56
N SER A 391 6.95 18.11 -36.40
CA SER A 391 8.40 17.97 -36.57
C SER A 391 9.01 17.37 -35.29
N PRO A 392 10.14 16.63 -35.38
CA PRO A 392 10.75 15.91 -34.25
C PRO A 392 11.18 16.81 -33.08
N ASP A 393 11.44 18.07 -33.34
CA ASP A 393 11.83 19.10 -32.35
C ASP A 393 10.66 19.74 -31.61
N ARG A 394 9.41 19.39 -31.95
CA ARG A 394 8.16 19.94 -31.41
C ARG A 394 7.32 18.88 -30.68
N GLN A 395 7.93 18.06 -29.87
CA GLN A 395 7.24 16.98 -29.15
C GLN A 395 6.78 17.38 -27.73
N ASN A 396 7.37 18.47 -27.17
CA ASN A 396 7.05 18.91 -25.82
C ASN A 396 5.95 19.97 -25.85
N VAL A 397 4.71 19.55 -25.66
CA VAL A 397 3.53 20.39 -25.62
C VAL A 397 3.16 20.69 -24.17
N LEU A 398 3.00 21.97 -23.83
CA LEU A 398 2.72 22.44 -22.47
C LEU A 398 1.29 22.90 -22.26
N SER A 399 0.61 23.34 -23.34
CA SER A 399 -0.75 23.86 -23.27
C SER A 399 -1.58 23.50 -24.49
N LEU A 400 -2.89 23.33 -24.28
CA LEU A 400 -3.84 22.88 -25.29
C LEU A 400 -5.21 23.52 -25.02
N PHE A 401 -5.86 24.02 -26.07
CA PHE A 401 -7.30 24.25 -26.07
C PHE A 401 -7.94 23.59 -27.27
N ALA A 402 -9.20 23.22 -27.17
CA ALA A 402 -10.00 22.75 -28.31
C ALA A 402 -11.33 23.48 -28.34
N SER A 403 -11.78 23.77 -29.55
CA SER A 403 -13.10 24.31 -29.85
C SER A 403 -13.64 23.66 -31.14
N ASP A 404 -14.87 23.95 -31.52
CA ASP A 404 -15.49 23.34 -32.69
C ASP A 404 -14.74 23.55 -34.01
N ASP A 405 -14.10 24.71 -34.16
CA ASP A 405 -13.46 25.15 -35.39
C ASP A 405 -11.92 25.20 -35.33
N LEU A 406 -11.35 25.17 -34.13
CA LEU A 406 -9.93 25.40 -33.92
C LEU A 406 -9.40 24.70 -32.68
N VAL A 407 -8.23 24.08 -32.81
CA VAL A 407 -7.45 23.56 -31.68
C VAL A 407 -6.10 24.26 -31.65
N GLY A 408 -5.68 24.69 -30.46
CA GLY A 408 -4.39 25.34 -30.27
C GLY A 408 -3.49 24.52 -29.39
N ALA A 409 -2.22 24.36 -29.78
CA ALA A 409 -1.19 23.68 -29.00
C ALA A 409 0.00 24.61 -28.78
N GLY A 410 0.40 24.80 -27.53
CA GLY A 410 1.54 25.59 -27.11
C GLY A 410 2.74 24.74 -26.69
N TYR A 411 3.92 25.07 -27.21
CA TYR A 411 5.12 24.25 -27.10
C TYR A 411 6.15 24.83 -26.13
N PHE A 412 6.97 23.99 -25.56
CA PHE A 412 8.20 24.38 -24.90
C PHE A 412 9.24 24.81 -25.94
N LYS A 413 9.59 26.09 -25.98
CA LYS A 413 10.50 26.71 -26.95
C LYS A 413 10.09 26.60 -28.43
N GLY A 414 8.83 26.22 -28.72
CA GLY A 414 8.37 25.92 -30.07
C GLY A 414 7.29 26.88 -30.63
N GLY A 415 6.80 27.87 -29.84
CA GLY A 415 5.66 28.69 -30.23
C GLY A 415 4.31 27.97 -30.12
N ILE A 416 3.43 28.17 -31.12
CA ILE A 416 2.09 27.51 -31.14
C ILE A 416 1.80 26.85 -32.49
N ASP A 417 0.96 25.82 -32.45
CA ASP A 417 0.22 25.30 -33.61
C ASP A 417 -1.27 25.61 -33.47
N LEU A 418 -1.84 26.09 -34.56
CA LEU A 418 -3.28 26.20 -34.71
C LEU A 418 -3.75 25.11 -35.69
N ILE A 419 -4.55 24.18 -35.20
CA ILE A 419 -4.98 22.97 -35.90
C ILE A 419 -6.45 23.14 -36.27
N ILE A 420 -6.78 23.05 -37.55
CA ILE A 420 -8.12 23.04 -38.06
C ILE A 420 -8.53 21.59 -38.30
N PRO A 421 -9.41 20.99 -37.47
CA PRO A 421 -9.84 19.60 -37.66
C PRO A 421 -10.60 19.42 -38.98
N GLY A 422 -10.30 18.37 -39.73
CA GLY A 422 -11.02 18.03 -40.97
C GLY A 422 -12.37 17.35 -40.68
N THR A 423 -13.42 17.72 -41.39
CA THR A 423 -14.73 17.05 -41.31
C THR A 423 -14.68 15.70 -42.03
N ALA A 424 -15.34 14.68 -41.47
CA ALA A 424 -15.42 13.30 -42.04
C ALA A 424 -16.12 13.19 -43.40
N SER A 425 -16.62 14.28 -43.99
CA SER A 425 -17.52 14.31 -45.12
C SER A 425 -16.94 14.83 -46.45
N SER A 426 -15.64 15.06 -46.59
CA SER A 426 -15.08 15.52 -47.86
C SER A 426 -14.19 14.50 -48.54
N ALA A 427 -14.78 13.60 -49.28
CA ALA A 427 -14.11 12.93 -50.38
C ALA A 427 -13.90 13.98 -51.49
N SER A 428 -12.67 14.41 -51.65
CA SER A 428 -12.05 15.25 -52.71
C SER A 428 -11.50 16.58 -52.18
N PRO A 429 -10.23 16.88 -52.41
CA PRO A 429 -9.68 18.17 -52.08
C PRO A 429 -10.00 19.21 -53.14
N SER A 430 -11.08 19.95 -53.00
CA SER A 430 -11.25 21.22 -53.70
C SER A 430 -11.08 22.37 -52.68
N ILE A 431 -9.89 22.89 -52.67
CA ILE A 431 -9.47 24.01 -51.83
C ILE A 431 -10.04 25.29 -52.43
N SER A 432 -10.99 25.94 -51.77
CA SER A 432 -11.21 27.35 -51.97
C SER A 432 -10.23 28.17 -51.08
N SER A 433 -9.17 28.60 -51.68
CA SER A 433 -8.04 29.34 -51.09
C SER A 433 -8.31 30.80 -50.77
N SER A 434 -9.49 31.16 -50.30
CA SER A 434 -9.84 32.60 -50.27
C SER A 434 -9.89 33.28 -48.92
N THR A 435 -9.48 32.58 -47.82
CA THR A 435 -9.51 33.21 -46.49
C THR A 435 -8.12 33.34 -45.77
N PHE A 436 -7.04 32.82 -46.31
CA PHE A 436 -5.71 32.84 -45.68
C PHE A 436 -4.56 33.25 -46.65
N SER A 437 -4.83 33.87 -47.77
CA SER A 437 -3.83 34.11 -48.82
C SER A 437 -2.94 35.33 -48.68
N SER A 438 -2.59 35.77 -47.46
CA SER A 438 -1.62 36.85 -47.29
C SER A 438 -0.58 36.66 -46.21
N LEU A 439 -0.24 35.45 -45.83
CA LEU A 439 0.95 35.21 -44.99
C LEU A 439 1.92 34.30 -45.74
N THR A 440 3.06 34.82 -46.06
CA THR A 440 4.17 34.25 -46.81
C THR A 440 4.65 32.91 -46.27
N SER A 441 4.46 31.92 -47.08
CA SER A 441 5.18 30.69 -47.39
C SER A 441 6.34 30.24 -46.48
N SER A 442 6.12 29.16 -45.80
CA SER A 442 7.02 28.01 -45.89
C SER A 442 6.19 26.73 -45.91
N THR A 443 5.78 26.31 -47.11
CA THR A 443 5.14 25.02 -47.36
C THR A 443 6.18 23.91 -47.22
N VAL A 444 6.00 23.07 -46.19
CA VAL A 444 6.64 21.73 -46.20
C VAL A 444 5.85 20.85 -47.15
N SER A 445 6.48 20.42 -48.23
CA SER A 445 5.92 19.47 -49.19
C SER A 445 5.50 18.17 -48.50
N PRO A 446 4.41 17.50 -48.94
CA PRO A 446 4.03 16.20 -48.39
C PRO A 446 5.08 15.17 -48.77
N VAL A 447 5.75 14.60 -47.81
CA VAL A 447 6.62 13.44 -48.00
C VAL A 447 5.74 12.25 -48.34
N SER A 448 5.87 11.78 -49.59
CA SER A 448 5.23 10.55 -50.02
C SER A 448 5.95 9.33 -49.37
N VAL A 449 5.33 8.79 -48.34
CA VAL A 449 5.73 7.51 -47.74
C VAL A 449 5.00 6.41 -48.49
N ALA A 450 5.80 5.48 -49.05
CA ALA A 450 5.34 4.31 -49.79
C ALA A 450 4.38 3.45 -48.96
N SER A 451 3.26 3.09 -49.55
CA SER A 451 2.13 2.33 -48.97
C SER A 451 2.54 0.90 -48.59
N SER A 452 2.60 0.63 -47.30
CA SER A 452 2.18 -0.66 -46.75
C SER A 452 0.79 -0.47 -46.16
N ALA A 453 -0.16 -1.37 -46.41
CA ALA A 453 -1.58 -1.25 -46.15
C ALA A 453 -1.85 -0.96 -44.65
N ILE A 454 -1.94 0.34 -44.30
CA ILE A 454 -2.40 0.85 -43.03
C ILE A 454 -3.91 1.09 -43.16
N SER A 455 -4.69 0.58 -42.21
CA SER A 455 -6.12 0.85 -42.13
C SER A 455 -6.39 2.34 -42.29
N THR A 456 -7.24 2.73 -43.21
CA THR A 456 -7.52 4.13 -43.59
C THR A 456 -8.24 4.94 -42.48
N THR A 457 -8.47 4.35 -41.33
CA THR A 457 -9.20 4.98 -40.20
C THR A 457 -8.31 5.77 -39.25
N ASN A 458 -6.98 5.60 -39.27
CA ASN A 458 -6.05 6.20 -38.30
C ASN A 458 -5.18 7.33 -38.88
N ILE A 459 -5.60 7.99 -39.95
CA ILE A 459 -4.85 9.09 -40.56
C ILE A 459 -5.46 10.41 -40.13
N PHE A 460 -4.62 11.31 -39.61
CA PHE A 460 -5.00 12.69 -39.28
C PHE A 460 -5.54 13.39 -40.57
N ARG A 461 -6.74 13.96 -40.41
CA ARG A 461 -7.35 14.78 -41.47
C ARG A 461 -7.57 16.16 -40.93
N GLY A 462 -6.77 17.13 -41.38
CA GLY A 462 -6.83 18.50 -40.90
C GLY A 462 -5.69 19.33 -41.44
N GLN A 463 -5.65 20.61 -41.09
CA GLN A 463 -4.54 21.54 -41.43
C GLN A 463 -3.87 22.01 -40.15
N VAL A 464 -2.56 22.11 -40.15
CA VAL A 464 -1.75 22.63 -39.05
C VAL A 464 -1.05 23.91 -39.52
N HIS A 465 -1.28 25.00 -38.81
CA HIS A 465 -0.60 26.26 -39.01
C HIS A 465 0.34 26.53 -37.83
N THR A 466 1.64 26.55 -38.12
CA THR A 466 2.69 26.76 -37.14
C THR A 466 3.12 28.20 -37.04
N PHE A 467 3.17 28.73 -35.80
CA PHE A 467 3.70 30.05 -35.52
C PHE A 467 4.92 29.92 -34.60
N TYR A 468 6.07 30.35 -35.10
CA TYR A 468 7.31 30.36 -34.32
C TYR A 468 7.37 31.54 -33.36
N PRO A 469 8.17 31.46 -32.26
CA PRO A 469 8.25 32.52 -31.23
C PRO A 469 8.49 33.92 -31.77
N ALA A 470 9.37 34.06 -32.74
CA ALA A 470 9.69 35.35 -33.36
C ALA A 470 8.49 36.00 -34.09
N GLN A 471 7.56 35.18 -34.60
CA GLN A 471 6.33 35.63 -35.26
C GLN A 471 5.27 36.12 -34.26
N LEU A 472 5.33 35.57 -33.01
CA LEU A 472 4.40 35.88 -31.93
C LEU A 472 4.89 37.03 -31.04
N GLY A 473 6.12 37.52 -31.23
CA GLY A 473 6.74 38.52 -30.35
C GLY A 473 7.06 38.04 -28.94
N ILE A 474 7.14 36.72 -28.72
CA ILE A 474 7.48 36.12 -27.43
C ILE A 474 8.99 35.89 -27.31
N SER A 475 9.55 36.27 -26.13
CA SER A 475 11.02 36.38 -25.96
C SER A 475 11.69 35.04 -25.72
N GLU A 476 11.06 34.14 -24.96
CA GLU A 476 11.64 32.85 -24.58
C GLU A 476 11.09 31.63 -25.34
N GLY A 477 10.07 31.80 -26.13
CA GLY A 477 9.51 30.79 -27.04
C GLY A 477 8.71 29.68 -26.41
N SER A 478 8.53 29.66 -25.08
CA SER A 478 7.74 28.64 -24.39
C SER A 478 6.34 29.16 -24.08
N VAL A 479 5.32 28.38 -24.42
CA VAL A 479 3.92 28.72 -24.19
C VAL A 479 3.34 27.83 -23.10
N PHE A 480 3.26 28.36 -21.88
CA PHE A 480 2.81 27.64 -20.69
C PHE A 480 1.29 27.61 -20.53
N ALA A 481 0.58 28.61 -21.03
CA ALA A 481 -0.86 28.65 -21.05
C ALA A 481 -1.36 29.14 -22.39
N LEU A 482 -2.39 28.46 -22.90
CA LEU A 482 -3.06 28.82 -24.13
C LEU A 482 -4.56 28.55 -23.91
N TYR A 483 -5.40 29.58 -24.07
CA TYR A 483 -6.81 29.50 -23.77
C TYR A 483 -7.62 30.32 -24.77
N ARG A 484 -8.80 29.84 -25.15
CA ARG A 484 -9.77 30.58 -25.97
C ARG A 484 -11.01 30.85 -25.13
N ASP A 485 -11.28 32.12 -24.89
CA ASP A 485 -12.45 32.55 -24.11
C ASP A 485 -13.77 32.40 -24.88
N ARG A 486 -14.88 32.54 -24.17
CA ARG A 486 -16.24 32.47 -24.78
C ARG A 486 -16.50 33.55 -25.86
N GLY A 487 -15.74 34.64 -25.83
CA GLY A 487 -15.76 35.69 -26.86
C GLY A 487 -14.94 35.35 -28.12
N GLY A 488 -14.23 34.24 -28.11
CA GLY A 488 -13.36 33.76 -29.19
C GLY A 488 -11.96 34.39 -29.20
N VAL A 489 -11.60 35.20 -28.20
CA VAL A 489 -10.27 35.76 -28.02
C VAL A 489 -9.33 34.66 -27.54
N ILE A 490 -8.13 34.55 -28.16
CA ILE A 490 -7.11 33.60 -27.75
C ILE A 490 -6.13 34.32 -26.80
N TRP A 491 -5.94 33.76 -25.62
CA TRP A 491 -5.01 34.20 -24.61
C TRP A 491 -3.79 33.30 -24.57
N LEU A 492 -2.59 33.89 -24.49
CA LEU A 492 -1.33 33.16 -24.49
C LEU A 492 -0.42 33.68 -23.37
N GLY A 493 0.20 32.75 -22.63
CA GLY A 493 1.21 33.04 -21.61
C GLY A 493 2.56 32.43 -21.95
N ASP A 494 3.61 33.26 -22.05
CA ASP A 494 4.98 32.83 -22.36
C ASP A 494 5.84 32.55 -21.10
N GLY A 495 5.25 32.56 -19.94
CA GLY A 495 5.91 32.42 -18.64
C GLY A 495 6.23 33.76 -17.96
N TRP A 496 6.30 34.84 -18.71
CA TRP A 496 6.60 36.20 -18.19
C TRP A 496 5.53 37.22 -18.56
N ASN A 497 4.93 37.08 -19.72
CA ASN A 497 3.97 38.03 -20.28
C ASN A 497 2.68 37.30 -20.69
N ILE A 498 1.60 38.06 -20.74
CA ILE A 498 0.32 37.62 -21.27
C ILE A 498 0.04 38.39 -22.57
N PHE A 499 -0.41 37.63 -23.56
CA PHE A 499 -0.79 38.17 -24.88
C PHE A 499 -2.24 37.76 -25.17
N ARG A 500 -2.92 38.57 -25.97
CA ARG A 500 -4.26 38.26 -26.48
C ARG A 500 -4.31 38.40 -28.01
N SER A 501 -5.19 37.63 -28.63
CA SER A 501 -5.47 37.69 -30.05
C SER A 501 -6.98 37.70 -30.28
N GLY A 502 -7.51 38.79 -30.89
CA GLY A 502 -8.91 38.90 -31.32
C GLY A 502 -9.16 38.46 -32.75
N ASP A 503 -8.11 38.10 -33.51
CA ASP A 503 -8.16 37.77 -34.93
C ASP A 503 -7.90 36.29 -35.24
N LYS A 504 -8.29 35.40 -34.33
CA LYS A 504 -8.11 33.93 -34.40
C LYS A 504 -6.62 33.49 -34.42
N GLY A 505 -5.76 34.19 -33.71
CA GLY A 505 -4.35 33.87 -33.59
C GLY A 505 -3.45 34.34 -34.72
N ARG A 506 -3.89 35.28 -35.56
CA ARG A 506 -3.03 35.91 -36.61
C ARG A 506 -2.06 36.90 -36.05
N THR A 507 -2.51 37.71 -35.06
CA THR A 507 -1.67 38.65 -34.32
C THR A 507 -1.89 38.55 -32.83
N PHE A 508 -0.84 38.75 -32.05
CA PHE A 508 -0.89 38.74 -30.60
C PHE A 508 -0.40 40.10 -30.05
N GLU A 509 -1.20 40.69 -29.16
CA GLU A 509 -0.90 41.90 -28.44
C GLU A 509 -0.59 41.61 -26.99
N LYS A 510 0.50 42.22 -26.48
CA LYS A 510 0.88 42.10 -25.08
C LYS A 510 -0.09 42.91 -24.20
N VAL A 511 -0.51 42.28 -23.07
CA VAL A 511 -1.33 42.92 -22.05
C VAL A 511 -0.40 43.40 -20.92
N GLU A 512 -0.13 44.73 -20.89
CA GLU A 512 0.89 45.33 -20.03
C GLU A 512 0.57 45.29 -18.53
N GLN A 513 -0.70 45.12 -18.15
CA GLN A 513 -1.16 45.18 -16.77
C GLN A 513 -0.65 44.01 -15.91
N PHE A 514 -0.30 42.86 -16.51
CA PHE A 514 0.11 41.69 -15.77
C PHE A 514 1.56 41.73 -15.27
N GLY A 515 2.42 42.59 -15.84
CA GLY A 515 3.83 42.67 -15.47
C GLY A 515 4.54 41.31 -15.57
N TYR A 516 5.43 41.03 -14.62
CA TYR A 516 6.09 39.72 -14.49
C TYR A 516 5.16 38.73 -13.80
N ALA A 517 4.48 37.90 -14.58
CA ALA A 517 3.62 36.81 -14.05
C ALA A 517 3.96 35.49 -14.75
N TYR A 518 4.57 34.55 -14.02
CA TYR A 518 4.82 33.21 -14.51
C TYR A 518 3.48 32.47 -14.58
N MET A 519 2.78 32.65 -15.68
CA MET A 519 1.43 32.15 -15.87
C MET A 519 1.39 30.64 -16.08
N ARG A 520 0.45 29.98 -15.43
CA ARG A 520 0.23 28.54 -15.54
C ARG A 520 -1.10 28.16 -16.17
N ASP A 521 -2.15 28.92 -15.86
CA ASP A 521 -3.51 28.65 -16.39
C ASP A 521 -4.34 29.93 -16.49
N ILE A 522 -5.35 29.91 -17.35
CA ILE A 522 -6.33 31.01 -17.57
C ILE A 522 -7.73 30.42 -17.65
N LEU A 523 -8.71 31.15 -17.13
CA LEU A 523 -10.14 30.83 -17.21
C LEU A 523 -10.95 32.06 -17.65
N ASP A 524 -12.20 31.87 -18.08
CA ASP A 524 -13.18 32.95 -18.39
C ASP A 524 -13.27 33.96 -17.24
N ASP A 525 -13.72 35.19 -17.52
CA ASP A 525 -13.59 36.37 -16.65
C ASP A 525 -12.12 36.71 -16.32
N ILE A 526 -11.21 36.19 -17.10
CA ILE A 526 -9.74 36.31 -17.07
C ILE A 526 -9.18 36.17 -15.65
N TRP A 527 -9.36 35.01 -15.09
CA TRP A 527 -8.62 34.54 -13.93
C TRP A 527 -7.29 33.93 -14.37
N VAL A 528 -6.23 34.31 -13.74
CA VAL A 528 -4.88 33.88 -14.09
C VAL A 528 -4.20 33.27 -12.87
N ALA A 529 -3.83 31.98 -12.98
CA ALA A 529 -3.00 31.30 -12.00
C ALA A 529 -1.51 31.52 -12.30
N THR A 530 -0.72 31.80 -11.27
CA THR A 530 0.71 32.06 -11.43
C THR A 530 1.57 31.27 -10.45
N MET A 531 2.82 31.02 -10.84
CA MET A 531 3.86 30.51 -9.95
C MET A 531 4.59 31.66 -9.29
N GLY A 532 4.38 31.81 -7.97
CA GLY A 532 5.06 32.80 -7.16
C GLY A 532 4.33 34.14 -6.96
N ASN A 533 3.31 34.46 -7.76
CA ASN A 533 2.58 35.71 -7.66
C ASN A 533 1.11 35.58 -7.23
N GLY A 534 0.64 34.35 -6.97
CA GLY A 534 -0.73 34.09 -6.57
C GLY A 534 -1.72 34.09 -7.75
N ILE A 535 -2.90 34.64 -7.52
CA ILE A 535 -4.02 34.63 -8.46
C ILE A 535 -4.35 36.06 -8.87
N PHE A 536 -4.57 36.28 -10.16
CA PHE A 536 -5.05 37.55 -10.68
C PHE A 536 -6.45 37.39 -11.26
N ARG A 537 -7.30 38.39 -11.05
CA ARG A 537 -8.55 38.55 -11.77
C ARG A 537 -8.48 39.87 -12.56
N TYR A 538 -8.58 39.78 -13.86
CA TYR A 538 -8.50 40.92 -14.77
C TYR A 538 -9.83 41.12 -15.48
N ASN A 539 -10.33 42.35 -15.47
CA ASN A 539 -11.51 42.73 -16.20
C ASN A 539 -11.08 43.52 -17.47
N PRO A 540 -11.24 42.91 -18.66
CA PRO A 540 -10.80 43.56 -19.92
C PRO A 540 -11.61 44.81 -20.29
N GLN A 541 -12.83 44.97 -19.75
CA GLN A 541 -13.71 46.12 -20.08
C GLN A 541 -13.35 47.36 -19.29
N THR A 542 -12.95 47.18 -18.01
CA THR A 542 -12.58 48.30 -17.11
C THR A 542 -11.09 48.46 -16.95
N ASP A 543 -10.30 47.55 -17.53
CA ASP A 543 -8.84 47.49 -17.42
C ASP A 543 -8.36 47.40 -15.95
N GLN A 544 -9.20 46.81 -15.06
CA GLN A 544 -8.89 46.70 -13.65
C GLN A 544 -8.41 45.29 -13.32
N MET A 545 -7.43 45.22 -12.40
CA MET A 545 -6.89 43.95 -11.89
C MET A 545 -7.00 43.85 -10.37
N VAL A 546 -7.48 42.72 -9.91
CA VAL A 546 -7.48 42.32 -8.49
C VAL A 546 -6.46 41.20 -8.29
N LYS A 547 -5.66 41.28 -7.26
CA LYS A 547 -4.62 40.30 -6.93
C LYS A 547 -4.88 39.63 -5.60
N TYR A 548 -4.84 38.30 -5.58
CA TYR A 548 -4.96 37.48 -4.38
C TYR A 548 -3.60 36.85 -4.09
N GLN A 549 -3.04 37.10 -2.92
CA GLN A 549 -1.72 36.59 -2.51
C GLN A 549 -1.77 35.95 -1.13
N CYS A 550 -0.82 35.06 -0.89
CA CYS A 550 -0.59 34.46 0.43
C CYS A 550 -0.07 35.55 1.40
N VAL A 551 -0.81 35.74 2.48
CA VAL A 551 -0.43 36.66 3.57
C VAL A 551 -0.11 35.80 4.80
N PRO A 552 1.16 35.74 5.26
CA PRO A 552 1.54 34.94 6.41
C PRO A 552 0.73 35.31 7.66
N GLY A 553 0.10 34.33 8.27
CA GLY A 553 -0.73 34.49 9.47
C GLY A 553 -2.20 34.85 9.21
N ASP A 554 -2.60 35.10 7.97
CA ASP A 554 -4.00 35.31 7.59
C ASP A 554 -4.61 34.03 7.00
N SER A 555 -5.43 33.34 7.79
CA SER A 555 -6.11 32.10 7.38
C SER A 555 -7.19 32.32 6.31
N THR A 556 -7.54 33.56 5.99
CA THR A 556 -8.52 33.92 4.95
C THR A 556 -7.85 34.18 3.61
N SER A 557 -6.52 34.32 3.56
CA SER A 557 -5.73 34.45 2.34
C SER A 557 -5.48 33.10 1.67
N ILE A 558 -4.97 33.11 0.43
CA ILE A 558 -4.53 31.88 -0.23
C ILE A 558 -3.34 31.24 0.51
N GLY A 559 -3.31 29.91 0.61
CA GLY A 559 -2.28 29.19 1.36
C GLY A 559 -0.90 29.21 0.73
N THR A 560 -0.79 29.56 -0.57
CA THR A 560 0.46 29.64 -1.33
C THR A 560 0.30 30.57 -2.52
N ASN A 561 1.39 31.17 -2.99
CA ASN A 561 1.43 31.94 -4.24
C ASN A 561 1.74 31.05 -5.49
N GLU A 562 1.92 29.75 -5.30
CA GLU A 562 2.26 28.80 -6.37
C GLU A 562 1.01 28.09 -6.85
N VAL A 563 0.26 28.71 -7.76
CA VAL A 563 -1.02 28.23 -8.29
C VAL A 563 -0.83 27.69 -9.69
N THR A 564 -1.30 26.46 -9.95
CA THR A 564 -0.98 25.69 -11.16
C THR A 564 -2.16 25.47 -12.10
N GLY A 565 -3.38 25.58 -11.63
CA GLY A 565 -4.59 25.36 -12.43
C GLY A 565 -5.80 26.03 -11.83
N ILE A 566 -6.80 26.30 -12.67
CA ILE A 566 -8.07 26.93 -12.31
C ILE A 566 -9.22 26.14 -12.93
N THR A 567 -10.29 25.95 -12.18
CA THR A 567 -11.55 25.35 -12.68
C THR A 567 -12.71 26.02 -11.96
N GLU A 568 -13.78 26.38 -12.69
CA GLU A 568 -15.06 26.80 -12.14
C GLU A 568 -16.01 25.61 -12.09
N ASP A 569 -16.67 25.38 -10.95
CA ASP A 569 -17.66 24.33 -10.80
C ASP A 569 -19.08 24.84 -11.19
N SER A 570 -20.04 23.94 -11.25
CA SER A 570 -21.43 24.26 -11.64
C SER A 570 -22.15 25.19 -10.66
N LYS A 571 -21.61 25.36 -9.44
CA LYS A 571 -22.12 26.30 -8.42
C LYS A 571 -21.44 27.66 -8.48
N GLY A 572 -20.52 27.88 -9.43
CA GLY A 572 -19.75 29.11 -9.58
C GLY A 572 -18.63 29.28 -8.57
N LEU A 573 -18.24 28.21 -7.87
CA LEU A 573 -17.03 28.21 -7.02
C LEU A 573 -15.81 28.01 -7.89
N LEU A 574 -14.72 28.71 -7.54
CA LEU A 574 -13.45 28.57 -8.24
C LEU A 574 -12.50 27.68 -7.45
N TRP A 575 -12.01 26.65 -8.10
CA TRP A 575 -11.07 25.69 -7.56
C TRP A 575 -9.69 25.95 -8.13
N PHE A 576 -8.70 26.07 -7.26
CA PHE A 576 -7.31 26.30 -7.65
C PHE A 576 -6.43 25.16 -7.17
N SER A 577 -5.78 24.52 -8.11
CA SER A 577 -4.71 23.56 -7.80
C SER A 577 -3.41 24.29 -7.50
N THR A 578 -2.59 23.73 -6.62
CA THR A 578 -1.35 24.39 -6.18
C THR A 578 -0.17 23.45 -6.10
N ASP A 579 1.05 24.01 -6.19
CA ASP A 579 2.27 23.29 -5.84
C ASP A 579 2.53 23.48 -4.33
N ARG A 580 2.29 22.42 -3.54
CA ARG A 580 2.51 22.31 -2.08
C ARG A 580 1.56 23.08 -1.14
N GLY A 581 0.59 23.83 -1.67
CA GLY A 581 -0.40 24.57 -0.86
C GLY A 581 -1.70 23.82 -0.60
N GLY A 582 -1.89 22.63 -1.19
CA GLY A 582 -3.13 21.90 -1.17
C GLY A 582 -4.11 22.37 -2.24
N LEU A 583 -5.39 22.06 -2.08
CA LEU A 583 -6.46 22.50 -2.97
C LEU A 583 -7.18 23.71 -2.36
N LEU A 584 -7.34 24.78 -3.14
CA LEU A 584 -8.04 25.98 -2.73
C LEU A 584 -9.42 26.03 -3.41
N CYS A 585 -10.45 26.37 -2.63
CA CYS A 585 -11.79 26.67 -3.12
C CYS A 585 -12.13 28.13 -2.76
N PHE A 586 -12.47 28.92 -3.76
CA PHE A 586 -12.85 30.33 -3.61
C PHE A 586 -14.32 30.53 -3.92
N ASN A 587 -15.02 31.16 -3.01
CA ASN A 587 -16.39 31.59 -3.25
C ASN A 587 -16.41 33.07 -3.67
N PRO A 588 -16.74 33.40 -4.93
CA PRO A 588 -16.76 34.78 -5.42
C PRO A 588 -17.78 35.69 -4.72
N GLU A 589 -18.90 35.13 -4.23
CA GLU A 589 -19.94 35.88 -3.55
C GLU A 589 -19.49 36.35 -2.16
N THR A 590 -18.78 35.51 -1.42
CA THR A 590 -18.31 35.81 -0.06
C THR A 590 -16.90 36.35 -0.02
N GLY A 591 -16.12 36.20 -1.10
CA GLY A 591 -14.73 36.57 -1.20
C GLY A 591 -13.78 35.74 -0.32
N ARG A 592 -14.19 34.55 0.12
CA ARG A 592 -13.43 33.70 1.06
C ARG A 592 -12.83 32.50 0.37
N PHE A 593 -11.61 32.15 0.83
CA PHE A 593 -10.93 30.92 0.46
C PHE A 593 -11.16 29.83 1.51
N ARG A 594 -11.27 28.61 1.03
CA ARG A 594 -11.22 27.38 1.82
C ARG A 594 -10.08 26.51 1.30
N THR A 595 -9.26 25.98 2.20
CA THR A 595 -8.05 25.23 1.82
C THR A 595 -8.15 23.79 2.34
N TYR A 596 -7.87 22.81 1.46
CA TYR A 596 -7.74 21.40 1.79
C TYR A 596 -6.27 21.00 1.72
N THR A 597 -5.75 20.35 2.77
CA THR A 597 -4.35 19.94 2.90
C THR A 597 -4.23 18.53 3.46
N LYS A 598 -3.01 18.05 3.66
CA LYS A 598 -2.76 16.79 4.40
C LYS A 598 -3.40 16.77 5.78
N ALA A 599 -3.52 17.92 6.45
CA ALA A 599 -4.21 18.01 7.74
C ALA A 599 -5.71 17.70 7.63
N ASN A 600 -6.30 17.90 6.46
CA ASN A 600 -7.69 17.55 6.15
C ASN A 600 -7.82 16.14 5.51
N GLY A 601 -6.74 15.38 5.40
CA GLY A 601 -6.74 14.02 4.86
C GLY A 601 -6.32 13.89 3.40
N LEU A 602 -5.83 14.94 2.72
CA LEU A 602 -5.25 14.79 1.39
C LEU A 602 -4.00 13.88 1.42
N PRO A 603 -3.77 13.06 0.39
CA PRO A 603 -2.57 12.23 0.30
C PRO A 603 -1.30 13.06 0.06
N ASP A 604 -1.43 14.19 -0.64
CA ASP A 604 -0.35 15.16 -0.85
C ASP A 604 -0.87 16.60 -0.91
N ASN A 605 0.01 17.59 -0.66
CA ASN A 605 -0.29 19.01 -0.81
C ASN A 605 -0.02 19.55 -2.22
N VAL A 606 0.62 18.77 -3.10
CA VAL A 606 0.68 19.05 -4.53
C VAL A 606 -0.61 18.57 -5.16
N THR A 607 -1.35 19.48 -5.77
CA THR A 607 -2.63 19.19 -6.40
C THR A 607 -2.61 19.63 -7.87
N TYR A 608 -3.31 18.88 -8.71
CA TYR A 608 -3.38 19.09 -10.15
C TYR A 608 -4.78 19.49 -10.57
N LYS A 609 -4.96 19.82 -11.86
CA LYS A 609 -6.22 20.35 -12.40
C LYS A 609 -7.45 19.59 -11.89
N VAL A 610 -8.45 20.35 -11.50
CA VAL A 610 -9.71 19.89 -10.93
C VAL A 610 -10.75 19.70 -12.03
N VAL A 611 -11.61 18.70 -11.88
CA VAL A 611 -12.84 18.54 -12.68
C VAL A 611 -14.00 18.15 -11.77
N GLU A 612 -15.19 18.61 -12.12
CA GLU A 612 -16.44 18.27 -11.45
C GLU A 612 -17.19 17.18 -12.24
N ASP A 613 -17.80 16.22 -11.56
CA ASP A 613 -18.66 15.23 -12.17
C ASP A 613 -20.16 15.58 -12.06
N ALA A 614 -21.01 14.77 -12.68
CA ALA A 614 -22.45 14.96 -12.69
C ALA A 614 -23.11 14.86 -11.31
N GLN A 615 -22.45 14.36 -10.30
CA GLN A 615 -22.88 14.29 -8.89
C GLN A 615 -22.30 15.42 -8.04
N HIS A 616 -21.70 16.45 -8.67
CA HIS A 616 -21.02 17.57 -8.00
C HIS A 616 -19.85 17.18 -7.11
N ARG A 617 -19.21 16.02 -7.38
CA ARG A 617 -17.98 15.62 -6.71
C ARG A 617 -16.80 16.22 -7.47
N ILE A 618 -15.77 16.56 -6.72
CA ILE A 618 -14.57 17.22 -7.22
C ILE A 618 -13.45 16.18 -7.35
N TRP A 619 -12.96 16.00 -8.57
CA TRP A 619 -11.89 15.05 -8.89
C TRP A 619 -10.62 15.80 -9.25
N PHE A 620 -9.49 15.39 -8.66
CA PHE A 620 -8.17 15.98 -8.95
C PHE A 620 -7.04 14.99 -8.66
N GLY A 621 -5.97 15.11 -9.43
CA GLY A 621 -4.74 14.35 -9.21
C GLY A 621 -3.86 14.97 -8.12
N THR A 622 -2.99 14.15 -7.54
CA THR A 622 -1.91 14.55 -6.63
C THR A 622 -0.61 13.80 -6.99
N ASP A 623 0.49 14.03 -6.26
CA ASP A 623 1.70 13.19 -6.38
C ASP A 623 1.53 11.78 -5.81
N ARG A 624 0.43 11.52 -5.07
CA ARG A 624 0.20 10.24 -4.38
C ARG A 624 -1.15 9.61 -4.67
N GLY A 625 -1.75 9.93 -5.79
CA GLY A 625 -2.98 9.32 -6.27
C GLY A 625 -4.03 10.31 -6.72
N LEU A 626 -5.15 9.77 -7.19
CA LEU A 626 -6.36 10.47 -7.59
C LEU A 626 -7.24 10.68 -6.37
N VAL A 627 -7.82 11.85 -6.22
CA VAL A 627 -8.73 12.19 -5.11
C VAL A 627 -10.10 12.51 -5.66
N CYS A 628 -11.13 11.92 -5.05
CA CYS A 628 -12.52 12.32 -5.17
C CYS A 628 -12.94 13.00 -3.85
N LEU A 629 -13.26 14.29 -3.91
CA LEU A 629 -13.74 15.08 -2.79
C LEU A 629 -15.26 15.27 -2.92
N HIS A 630 -15.96 15.03 -1.83
CA HIS A 630 -17.37 15.39 -1.69
C HIS A 630 -17.46 16.73 -0.93
N PRO A 631 -17.72 17.87 -1.60
CA PRO A 631 -17.61 19.19 -0.98
C PRO A 631 -18.62 19.43 0.16
N GLU A 632 -19.76 18.74 0.14
CA GLU A 632 -20.83 18.89 1.13
C GLU A 632 -20.51 18.20 2.47
N THR A 633 -19.75 17.09 2.44
CA THR A 633 -19.43 16.28 3.62
C THR A 633 -17.96 16.33 3.99
N ASP A 634 -17.12 16.96 3.18
CA ASP A 634 -15.65 16.94 3.25
C ASP A 634 -15.02 15.53 3.23
N SER A 635 -15.78 14.54 2.77
CA SER A 635 -15.25 13.19 2.67
C SER A 635 -14.36 13.05 1.43
N LEU A 636 -13.24 12.35 1.61
CA LEU A 636 -12.24 12.10 0.58
C LEU A 636 -12.19 10.61 0.29
N GLN A 637 -12.13 10.28 -1.01
CA GLN A 637 -11.80 8.94 -1.48
C GLN A 637 -10.54 9.03 -2.32
N ILE A 638 -9.57 8.15 -2.06
CA ILE A 638 -8.24 8.20 -2.68
C ILE A 638 -8.03 6.92 -3.47
N PHE A 639 -7.63 7.08 -4.75
CA PHE A 639 -7.33 5.99 -5.66
C PHE A 639 -5.85 6.03 -6.01
N THR A 640 -5.23 4.86 -6.06
CA THR A 640 -3.80 4.70 -6.30
C THR A 640 -3.54 3.70 -7.43
N ARG A 641 -2.28 3.39 -7.70
CA ARG A 641 -1.92 2.31 -8.63
C ARG A 641 -2.52 0.96 -8.22
N ASN A 642 -2.72 0.72 -6.93
CA ASN A 642 -3.37 -0.51 -6.45
C ASN A 642 -4.83 -0.59 -6.91
N ASP A 643 -5.47 0.55 -7.15
CA ASP A 643 -6.84 0.65 -7.66
C ASP A 643 -6.91 0.59 -9.19
N GLY A 644 -5.77 0.57 -9.89
CA GLY A 644 -5.72 0.42 -11.34
C GLY A 644 -5.16 1.63 -12.11
N LEU A 645 -4.66 2.66 -11.42
CA LEU A 645 -4.02 3.80 -12.09
C LEU A 645 -2.67 3.40 -12.71
N PRO A 646 -2.27 3.99 -13.84
CA PRO A 646 -0.95 3.74 -14.44
C PRO A 646 0.20 4.32 -13.61
N ASP A 647 -0.03 5.42 -12.91
CA ASP A 647 0.87 6.02 -11.94
C ASP A 647 0.12 6.73 -10.82
N ASN A 648 0.79 6.95 -9.67
CA ASN A 648 0.23 7.76 -8.58
C ASN A 648 0.42 9.26 -8.83
N GLN A 649 1.42 9.63 -9.61
CA GLN A 649 1.73 11.03 -9.92
C GLN A 649 0.98 11.47 -11.18
N PHE A 650 0.15 12.51 -11.03
CA PHE A 650 -0.55 13.17 -12.10
C PHE A 650 0.29 14.30 -12.71
N ASN A 651 -0.27 15.03 -13.67
CA ASN A 651 0.42 16.16 -14.28
C ASN A 651 -0.48 17.40 -14.27
N TYR A 652 0.12 18.60 -14.40
CA TYR A 652 -0.45 19.89 -14.03
C TYR A 652 -1.89 20.15 -14.54
N LYS A 653 -2.12 20.15 -15.86
CA LYS A 653 -3.42 20.52 -16.46
C LYS A 653 -4.15 19.33 -17.12
N SER A 654 -3.73 18.13 -16.80
CA SER A 654 -4.14 16.91 -17.47
C SER A 654 -5.43 16.30 -16.89
N ALA A 655 -6.50 17.08 -16.80
CA ALA A 655 -7.82 16.58 -16.38
C ALA A 655 -8.92 17.16 -17.26
N LEU A 656 -9.91 16.34 -17.60
CA LEU A 656 -11.08 16.70 -18.40
C LEU A 656 -12.29 15.88 -17.96
N ALA A 657 -13.42 16.56 -17.68
CA ALA A 657 -14.73 15.91 -17.63
C ALA A 657 -15.38 16.09 -19.01
N ALA A 658 -15.49 15.00 -19.75
CA ALA A 658 -16.06 15.01 -21.07
C ALA A 658 -17.60 15.09 -21.05
N SER A 659 -18.18 15.56 -22.14
CA SER A 659 -19.61 15.78 -22.25
C SER A 659 -20.47 14.50 -22.16
N ASP A 660 -19.87 13.33 -22.38
CA ASP A 660 -20.46 12.01 -22.19
C ASP A 660 -20.47 11.52 -20.73
N GLY A 661 -19.90 12.30 -19.80
CA GLY A 661 -19.75 11.99 -18.39
C GLY A 661 -18.48 11.21 -18.05
N THR A 662 -17.64 10.87 -19.03
CA THR A 662 -16.35 10.22 -18.80
C THR A 662 -15.33 11.24 -18.27
N ILE A 663 -14.61 10.89 -17.22
CA ILE A 663 -13.47 11.68 -16.75
C ILE A 663 -12.19 11.11 -17.37
N TRP A 664 -11.39 12.01 -17.96
CA TRP A 664 -10.08 11.72 -18.52
C TRP A 664 -9.02 12.41 -17.66
N MET A 665 -7.96 11.67 -17.30
CA MET A 665 -6.87 12.22 -16.48
C MET A 665 -5.52 11.71 -16.95
N GLY A 666 -4.55 12.62 -17.00
CA GLY A 666 -3.20 12.32 -17.41
C GLY A 666 -2.25 12.15 -16.25
N THR A 667 -1.41 11.11 -16.31
CA THR A 667 -0.32 10.87 -15.40
C THR A 667 1.03 11.11 -16.07
N ILE A 668 2.11 11.00 -15.32
CA ILE A 668 3.49 11.01 -15.88
C ILE A 668 3.80 9.73 -16.67
N ASN A 669 2.95 8.70 -16.61
CA ASN A 669 3.16 7.39 -17.24
C ASN A 669 1.90 6.87 -17.96
N GLY A 670 1.18 7.74 -18.66
CA GLY A 670 0.02 7.39 -19.47
C GLY A 670 -1.25 8.16 -19.14
N LEU A 671 -2.29 7.86 -19.89
CA LEU A 671 -3.62 8.45 -19.80
C LEU A 671 -4.59 7.44 -19.16
N VAL A 672 -5.52 7.92 -18.37
CA VAL A 672 -6.60 7.12 -17.78
C VAL A 672 -7.95 7.76 -18.07
N SER A 673 -8.97 6.93 -18.33
CA SER A 673 -10.36 7.37 -18.36
C SER A 673 -11.24 6.47 -17.49
N PHE A 674 -12.31 7.03 -16.94
CA PHE A 674 -13.27 6.29 -16.12
C PHE A 674 -14.63 6.96 -16.09
N ASN A 675 -15.67 6.16 -15.79
CA ASN A 675 -17.00 6.69 -15.54
C ASN A 675 -17.18 6.89 -14.02
N PRO A 676 -17.29 8.12 -13.53
CA PRO A 676 -17.41 8.39 -12.09
C PRO A 676 -18.74 7.90 -11.48
N GLN A 677 -19.76 7.58 -12.28
CA GLN A 677 -21.06 7.07 -11.79
C GLN A 677 -20.96 5.64 -11.23
N ILE A 678 -19.92 4.88 -11.60
CA ILE A 678 -19.72 3.47 -11.22
C ILE A 678 -18.71 3.34 -10.08
N VAL A 679 -18.64 4.30 -9.19
CA VAL A 679 -17.76 4.18 -7.99
C VAL A 679 -18.39 3.20 -7.01
N ARG A 680 -17.74 2.06 -6.79
CA ARG A 680 -18.12 1.09 -5.76
C ARG A 680 -17.32 1.38 -4.50
N ARG A 681 -18.01 1.57 -3.39
CA ARG A 681 -17.36 1.70 -2.08
C ARG A 681 -17.10 0.31 -1.51
N ASN A 682 -15.92 0.09 -0.98
CA ASN A 682 -15.63 -1.11 -0.22
C ASN A 682 -16.41 -1.08 1.11
N THR A 683 -17.49 -1.88 1.20
CA THR A 683 -18.35 -1.95 2.39
C THR A 683 -17.94 -3.07 3.33
N PHE A 684 -16.89 -3.82 3.01
CA PHE A 684 -16.41 -4.92 3.84
C PHE A 684 -15.93 -4.41 5.20
N VAL A 685 -16.44 -5.01 6.26
CA VAL A 685 -16.03 -4.72 7.65
C VAL A 685 -14.89 -5.68 8.01
N PRO A 686 -13.65 -5.19 8.16
CA PRO A 686 -12.52 -6.08 8.39
C PRO A 686 -12.51 -6.61 9.83
N PRO A 687 -12.29 -7.91 10.06
CA PRO A 687 -11.96 -8.40 11.39
C PRO A 687 -10.58 -7.88 11.80
N VAL A 688 -10.42 -7.59 13.10
CA VAL A 688 -9.20 -7.03 13.67
C VAL A 688 -8.60 -7.96 14.70
N TYR A 689 -7.29 -8.19 14.61
CA TYR A 689 -6.57 -9.06 15.53
C TYR A 689 -5.29 -8.42 16.03
N ILE A 690 -4.92 -8.74 17.28
CA ILE A 690 -3.56 -8.54 17.80
C ILE A 690 -2.75 -9.76 17.36
N THR A 691 -1.76 -9.54 16.50
CA THR A 691 -1.00 -10.62 15.84
C THR A 691 0.34 -10.91 16.49
N GLY A 692 0.87 -9.96 17.27
CA GLY A 692 2.15 -10.10 17.96
C GLY A 692 2.21 -9.29 19.25
N MET A 693 3.00 -9.77 20.20
CA MET A 693 3.37 -9.04 21.41
C MET A 693 4.87 -9.13 21.62
N TYR A 694 5.48 -8.01 21.94
CA TYR A 694 6.92 -7.91 22.20
C TYR A 694 7.16 -7.41 23.62
N VAL A 695 7.98 -8.12 24.35
CA VAL A 695 8.43 -7.70 25.69
C VAL A 695 9.94 -7.49 25.65
N GLN A 696 10.38 -6.27 25.97
CA GLN A 696 11.78 -5.86 25.87
C GLN A 696 12.38 -6.11 24.44
N GLY A 697 11.54 -5.96 23.39
CA GLY A 697 11.94 -6.18 22.00
C GLY A 697 12.02 -7.65 21.55
N ARG A 698 11.60 -8.59 22.40
CA ARG A 698 11.51 -10.02 22.05
C ARG A 698 10.06 -10.44 21.88
N GLU A 699 9.77 -11.12 20.79
CA GLU A 699 8.44 -11.71 20.56
C GLU A 699 8.11 -12.68 21.71
N THR A 700 6.94 -12.49 22.29
CA THR A 700 6.48 -13.24 23.47
C THR A 700 5.09 -13.81 23.18
N PRO A 701 4.87 -15.12 23.32
CA PRO A 701 3.53 -15.70 23.22
C PRO A 701 2.62 -15.09 24.28
N PHE A 702 1.38 -14.83 23.91
CA PHE A 702 0.38 -14.30 24.81
C PHE A 702 -0.92 -15.15 24.75
N PRO A 703 -1.45 -15.59 25.88
CA PRO A 703 -2.74 -16.27 25.94
C PRO A 703 -3.89 -15.25 25.81
N ALA A 704 -5.04 -15.71 25.35
CA ALA A 704 -6.24 -14.87 25.20
C ALA A 704 -6.69 -14.22 26.54
N ASP A 705 -6.42 -14.90 27.66
CA ASP A 705 -6.80 -14.44 29.02
C ASP A 705 -5.93 -13.29 29.55
N GLY A 706 -4.89 -12.90 28.79
CA GLY A 706 -3.99 -11.83 29.18
C GLY A 706 -2.62 -12.30 29.66
N VAL A 707 -1.72 -11.33 29.87
CA VAL A 707 -0.32 -11.57 30.20
C VAL A 707 0.09 -10.85 31.47
N GLN A 708 0.96 -11.49 32.28
CA GLN A 708 1.60 -10.88 33.46
C GLN A 708 3.07 -10.60 33.15
N LEU A 709 3.49 -9.35 33.33
CA LEU A 709 4.82 -8.88 32.96
C LEU A 709 5.54 -8.26 34.16
N PRO A 710 6.88 -8.32 34.18
CA PRO A 710 7.69 -7.72 35.23
C PRO A 710 7.57 -6.19 35.29
N TYR A 711 7.95 -5.62 36.42
CA TYR A 711 8.01 -4.19 36.63
C TYR A 711 8.85 -3.46 35.56
N ARG A 712 8.33 -2.33 35.04
CA ARG A 712 8.96 -1.51 33.99
C ARG A 712 9.21 -2.23 32.68
N SER A 713 8.35 -3.16 32.30
CA SER A 713 8.43 -3.78 30.99
C SER A 713 8.13 -2.78 29.87
N ASN A 714 8.93 -2.82 28.80
CA ASN A 714 8.57 -2.21 27.53
C ASN A 714 7.73 -3.22 26.76
N VAL A 715 6.54 -2.81 26.32
CA VAL A 715 5.60 -3.70 25.63
C VAL A 715 5.28 -3.15 24.27
N GLY A 716 5.37 -3.97 23.24
CA GLY A 716 4.93 -3.66 21.88
C GLY A 716 3.82 -4.63 21.47
N PHE A 717 2.91 -4.15 20.62
CA PHE A 717 1.83 -4.93 20.05
C PHE A 717 1.80 -4.74 18.55
N ASP A 718 1.72 -5.82 17.81
CA ASP A 718 1.37 -5.81 16.38
C ASP A 718 -0.11 -6.14 16.24
N PHE A 719 -0.77 -5.46 15.33
CA PHE A 719 -2.19 -5.65 15.05
C PHE A 719 -2.48 -5.47 13.57
N VAL A 720 -3.56 -6.10 13.12
CA VAL A 720 -3.94 -6.08 11.71
C VAL A 720 -5.47 -6.02 11.56
N ALA A 721 -5.93 -5.30 10.54
CA ALA A 721 -7.28 -5.37 10.01
C ALA A 721 -7.23 -6.15 8.70
N LEU A 722 -7.94 -7.29 8.66
CA LEU A 722 -7.88 -8.20 7.52
C LEU A 722 -8.78 -7.72 6.38
N SER A 723 -8.31 -6.72 5.64
CA SER A 723 -8.84 -6.25 4.37
C SER A 723 -7.71 -6.20 3.35
N TYR A 724 -7.87 -6.94 2.27
CA TYR A 724 -6.82 -7.23 1.28
C TYR A 724 -6.86 -6.31 0.07
N THR A 725 -7.96 -5.60 -0.17
CA THR A 725 -8.14 -4.69 -1.32
C THR A 725 -7.04 -3.66 -1.40
N SER A 726 -6.71 -3.00 -0.29
CA SER A 726 -5.60 -2.05 -0.19
C SER A 726 -5.06 -2.01 1.23
N PRO A 727 -4.28 -3.01 1.68
CA PRO A 727 -3.85 -3.13 3.07
C PRO A 727 -3.08 -1.92 3.60
N GLY A 728 -2.28 -1.27 2.75
CA GLY A 728 -1.53 -0.06 3.09
C GLY A 728 -2.38 1.18 3.34
N ALA A 729 -3.68 1.16 2.96
CA ALA A 729 -4.64 2.23 3.20
C ALA A 729 -5.58 1.95 4.38
N ASN A 730 -5.48 0.77 5.01
CA ASN A 730 -6.23 0.45 6.21
C ASN A 730 -5.85 1.41 7.34
N ARG A 731 -6.83 1.80 8.16
CA ARG A 731 -6.61 2.71 9.28
C ARG A 731 -6.85 2.00 10.59
N TYR A 732 -6.12 2.43 11.60
CA TYR A 732 -6.19 1.84 12.94
C TYR A 732 -6.41 2.91 13.99
N ALA A 733 -7.11 2.54 15.07
CA ALA A 733 -7.18 3.29 16.30
C ALA A 733 -6.86 2.35 17.44
N TYR A 734 -5.88 2.70 18.27
CA TYR A 734 -5.49 1.90 19.42
C TYR A 734 -5.44 2.74 20.70
N LYS A 735 -5.59 2.07 21.84
CA LYS A 735 -5.58 2.69 23.14
C LYS A 735 -5.17 1.69 24.21
N MET A 736 -4.31 2.10 25.13
CA MET A 736 -4.03 1.40 26.38
C MET A 736 -4.86 2.03 27.50
N GLU A 737 -5.91 1.36 27.98
CA GLU A 737 -6.70 1.85 29.11
C GLU A 737 -5.83 1.96 30.36
N GLY A 738 -5.92 3.11 31.02
CA GLY A 738 -5.07 3.45 32.16
C GLY A 738 -3.79 4.22 31.83
N ILE A 739 -3.47 4.41 30.55
CA ILE A 739 -2.32 5.19 30.07
C ILE A 739 -2.79 6.29 29.11
N ASP A 740 -3.50 5.90 28.04
CA ASP A 740 -3.95 6.83 27.00
C ASP A 740 -5.29 7.48 27.41
N ASN A 741 -5.40 8.80 27.29
CA ASN A 741 -6.64 9.51 27.52
C ASN A 741 -7.63 9.28 26.37
N ASP A 742 -7.13 9.37 25.13
CA ASP A 742 -7.91 9.25 23.90
C ASP A 742 -7.37 8.15 22.98
N TRP A 743 -8.08 7.88 21.88
CA TRP A 743 -7.65 6.95 20.84
C TRP A 743 -6.49 7.53 20.02
N ASN A 744 -5.46 6.73 19.81
CA ASN A 744 -4.35 7.03 18.92
C ASN A 744 -4.70 6.53 17.52
N TYR A 745 -4.87 7.45 16.56
CA TYR A 745 -5.17 7.11 15.16
C TYR A 745 -3.90 6.99 14.33
N THR A 746 -3.80 5.95 13.51
CA THR A 746 -2.69 5.73 12.59
C THR A 746 -3.16 5.11 11.28
N SER A 747 -2.51 5.48 10.17
CA SER A 747 -2.76 4.90 8.85
C SER A 747 -1.57 4.12 8.30
N ALA A 748 -0.38 4.29 8.87
CA ALA A 748 0.85 3.66 8.36
C ALA A 748 1.46 2.66 9.34
N ALA A 749 1.20 2.81 10.66
CA ALA A 749 1.75 1.94 11.68
C ALA A 749 0.70 0.93 12.14
N HIS A 750 1.04 -0.33 12.04
CA HIS A 750 0.28 -1.48 12.57
C HIS A 750 0.89 -1.99 13.87
N THR A 751 1.71 -1.15 14.53
CA THR A 751 2.40 -1.45 15.77
C THR A 751 2.16 -0.35 16.80
N ALA A 752 2.02 -0.71 18.07
CA ALA A 752 1.96 0.20 19.20
C ALA A 752 3.03 -0.16 20.21
N SER A 753 3.70 0.84 20.80
CA SER A 753 4.77 0.59 21.78
C SER A 753 4.59 1.45 23.01
N TYR A 754 4.68 0.82 24.17
CA TYR A 754 4.59 1.47 25.48
C TYR A 754 5.86 1.18 26.29
N ALA A 755 6.53 2.24 26.68
CA ALA A 755 7.77 2.13 27.43
C ALA A 755 7.55 2.18 28.94
N GLN A 756 8.22 1.31 29.69
CA GLN A 756 8.31 1.34 31.15
C GLN A 756 6.97 1.46 31.88
N LEU A 757 5.99 0.62 31.49
CA LEU A 757 4.67 0.66 32.10
C LEU A 757 4.73 0.57 33.64
N PRO A 758 4.02 1.46 34.37
CA PRO A 758 3.88 1.37 35.83
C PRO A 758 3.20 0.06 36.28
N PRO A 759 3.33 -0.35 37.53
CA PRO A 759 2.52 -1.47 38.05
C PRO A 759 1.03 -1.17 38.01
N GLY A 760 0.26 -2.10 37.45
CA GLY A 760 -1.18 -1.95 37.32
C GLY A 760 -1.78 -2.97 36.37
N ASP A 761 -3.09 -2.95 36.25
CA ASP A 761 -3.86 -3.72 35.30
C ASP A 761 -4.27 -2.79 34.14
N TYR A 762 -3.94 -3.20 32.92
CA TYR A 762 -4.16 -2.45 31.70
C TYR A 762 -4.92 -3.30 30.69
N GLN A 763 -5.67 -2.64 29.81
CA GLN A 763 -6.29 -3.29 28.68
C GLN A 763 -5.86 -2.59 27.39
N PHE A 764 -5.11 -3.29 26.53
CA PHE A 764 -4.83 -2.82 25.18
C PHE A 764 -6.05 -3.08 24.31
N ARG A 765 -6.50 -2.07 23.58
CA ARG A 765 -7.67 -2.13 22.67
C ARG A 765 -7.27 -1.60 21.31
N VAL A 766 -7.74 -2.25 20.26
CA VAL A 766 -7.50 -1.81 18.88
C VAL A 766 -8.73 -2.01 18.03
N ARG A 767 -8.97 -1.04 17.15
CA ARG A 767 -9.97 -1.02 16.08
C ARG A 767 -9.26 -0.86 14.74
N GLY A 768 -9.87 -1.34 13.67
CA GLY A 768 -9.38 -1.15 12.32
C GLY A 768 -10.48 -0.81 11.34
N SER A 769 -10.11 -0.18 10.26
CA SER A 769 -10.99 0.03 9.11
C SER A 769 -10.37 -0.53 7.84
N ASN A 770 -11.22 -0.75 6.83
CA ASN A 770 -10.74 -0.99 5.47
C ASN A 770 -10.20 0.31 4.82
N ASN A 771 -9.77 0.22 3.57
CA ASN A 771 -9.27 1.33 2.76
C ASN A 771 -10.27 2.49 2.58
N ASP A 772 -11.59 2.22 2.60
CA ASP A 772 -12.66 3.22 2.46
C ASP A 772 -13.19 3.75 3.79
N GLY A 773 -12.51 3.43 4.91
CA GLY A 773 -12.83 3.94 6.24
C GLY A 773 -14.05 3.29 6.88
N VAL A 774 -14.42 2.06 6.48
CA VAL A 774 -15.45 1.27 7.17
C VAL A 774 -14.82 0.58 8.37
N TRP A 775 -15.15 1.08 9.56
CA TRP A 775 -14.60 0.60 10.84
C TRP A 775 -15.30 -0.66 11.33
N ASN A 776 -14.53 -1.57 11.94
CA ASN A 776 -15.10 -2.68 12.67
C ASN A 776 -15.80 -2.21 13.95
N GLN A 777 -16.81 -2.96 14.39
CA GLN A 777 -17.55 -2.68 15.64
C GLN A 777 -16.98 -3.44 16.83
N GLU A 778 -16.40 -4.62 16.59
CA GLU A 778 -15.80 -5.46 17.63
C GLU A 778 -14.31 -5.11 17.76
N GLU A 779 -13.91 -4.72 18.98
CA GLU A 779 -12.52 -4.36 19.26
C GLU A 779 -11.70 -5.62 19.59
N ALA A 780 -10.47 -5.67 19.10
CA ALA A 780 -9.52 -6.66 19.61
C ALA A 780 -8.91 -6.13 20.92
N THR A 781 -8.94 -6.96 21.96
CA THR A 781 -8.49 -6.57 23.30
C THR A 781 -7.52 -7.57 23.88
N LEU A 782 -6.54 -7.08 24.65
CA LEU A 782 -5.60 -7.91 25.41
C LEU A 782 -5.35 -7.30 26.79
N SER A 783 -5.56 -8.12 27.84
CA SER A 783 -5.28 -7.72 29.22
C SER A 783 -3.79 -7.84 29.54
N VAL A 784 -3.21 -6.78 30.10
CA VAL A 784 -1.79 -6.73 30.48
C VAL A 784 -1.65 -6.29 31.94
N ARG A 785 -1.12 -7.18 32.77
CA ARG A 785 -0.84 -6.91 34.18
C ARG A 785 0.65 -6.70 34.39
N ILE A 786 1.04 -5.51 34.82
CA ILE A 786 2.43 -5.21 35.23
C ILE A 786 2.58 -5.44 36.73
N LEU A 787 3.43 -6.37 37.10
CA LEU A 787 3.67 -6.74 38.49
C LEU A 787 4.40 -5.62 39.23
N PRO A 788 4.12 -5.40 40.52
CA PRO A 788 4.87 -4.47 41.33
C PRO A 788 6.30 -4.94 41.52
N PRO A 789 7.30 -4.02 41.70
CA PRO A 789 8.66 -4.40 41.97
C PRO A 789 8.72 -5.19 43.29
N TRP A 790 9.73 -6.12 43.40
CA TRP A 790 9.86 -7.02 44.52
C TRP A 790 9.90 -6.29 45.89
N TRP A 791 10.41 -5.05 45.91
CA TRP A 791 10.48 -4.21 47.12
C TRP A 791 9.11 -3.57 47.53
N ARG A 792 8.08 -3.68 46.73
CA ARG A 792 6.70 -3.27 47.01
C ARG A 792 5.73 -4.45 47.16
N THR A 793 6.25 -5.67 47.25
CA THR A 793 5.42 -6.87 47.49
C THR A 793 5.10 -7.00 48.99
N VAL A 794 4.03 -7.72 49.33
CA VAL A 794 3.65 -8.01 50.71
C VAL A 794 4.82 -8.62 51.49
N TRP A 795 5.59 -9.50 50.84
CA TRP A 795 6.78 -10.11 51.44
C TRP A 795 7.89 -9.09 51.72
N ALA A 796 8.10 -8.11 50.85
CA ALA A 796 9.09 -7.04 51.09
C ALA A 796 8.67 -6.16 52.29
N TYR A 797 7.35 -5.81 52.39
CA TYR A 797 6.86 -5.08 53.55
C TYR A 797 6.99 -5.89 54.85
N LEU A 798 6.75 -7.19 54.84
CA LEU A 798 7.02 -8.06 55.97
C LEU A 798 8.48 -8.03 56.38
N ILE A 799 9.39 -8.13 55.39
CA ILE A 799 10.84 -8.01 55.64
C ILE A 799 11.19 -6.64 56.19
N TYR A 800 10.61 -5.54 55.65
CA TYR A 800 10.85 -4.20 56.18
C TYR A 800 10.37 -4.08 57.64
N ILE A 801 9.18 -4.61 57.96
CA ILE A 801 8.69 -4.66 59.34
C ILE A 801 9.62 -5.44 60.23
N ILE A 802 10.12 -6.61 59.79
CA ILE A 802 11.06 -7.43 60.55
C ILE A 802 12.38 -6.67 60.75
N VAL A 803 12.92 -6.04 59.69
CA VAL A 803 14.18 -5.28 59.77
C VAL A 803 14.03 -4.06 60.69
N VAL A 804 12.91 -3.30 60.54
CA VAL A 804 12.68 -2.13 61.40
C VAL A 804 12.43 -2.56 62.84
N SER A 805 11.65 -3.62 63.06
CA SER A 805 11.39 -4.16 64.39
C SER A 805 12.67 -4.71 65.04
N GLY A 806 13.48 -5.46 64.23
CA GLY A 806 14.77 -5.96 64.68
C GLY A 806 15.78 -4.84 65.00
N SER A 807 15.84 -3.81 64.12
CA SER A 807 16.67 -2.61 64.35
C SER A 807 16.21 -1.87 65.62
N PHE A 808 14.88 -1.74 65.83
CA PHE A 808 14.33 -1.13 67.04
C PHE A 808 14.67 -1.91 68.28
N VAL A 809 14.57 -3.24 68.26
CA VAL A 809 14.96 -4.12 69.35
C VAL A 809 16.45 -4.02 69.60
N LEU A 810 17.31 -3.96 68.57
CA LEU A 810 18.75 -3.81 68.70
C LEU A 810 19.11 -2.45 69.27
N THR A 811 18.45 -1.36 68.84
CA THR A 811 18.67 -0.02 69.38
C THR A 811 18.23 0.07 70.82
N LEU A 812 17.06 -0.54 71.17
CA LEU A 812 16.62 -0.64 72.57
C LEU A 812 17.58 -1.44 73.42
N ARG A 813 18.13 -2.57 72.89
CA ARG A 813 19.15 -3.35 73.59
C ARG A 813 20.46 -2.56 73.73
N ALA A 814 20.90 -1.84 72.70
CA ALA A 814 22.05 -0.95 72.77
C ALA A 814 21.85 0.20 73.73
N TYR A 815 20.64 0.82 73.75
CA TYR A 815 20.26 1.85 74.70
C TYR A 815 20.28 1.34 76.14
N ARG A 816 19.60 0.21 76.40
CA ARG A 816 19.65 -0.46 77.68
C ARG A 816 21.08 -0.84 78.15
N ARG A 817 21.92 -1.34 77.20
CA ARG A 817 23.36 -1.62 77.48
C ARG A 817 24.12 -0.36 77.84
N ARG A 818 23.85 0.76 77.14
CA ARG A 818 24.44 2.08 77.43
C ARG A 818 23.94 2.63 78.75
N GLU A 819 22.65 2.47 79.09
CA GLU A 819 22.14 2.86 80.41
C GLU A 819 22.77 2.01 81.54
N VAL A 820 22.84 0.70 81.34
CA VAL A 820 23.51 -0.20 82.31
C VAL A 820 25.00 0.13 82.36
N GLN A 821 25.66 0.49 81.25
CA GLN A 821 27.05 0.98 81.26
C GLN A 821 27.19 2.32 81.99
N LYS A 822 26.28 3.29 81.73
CA LYS A 822 26.26 4.59 82.47
C LYS A 822 26.06 4.40 83.96
N ILE A 823 25.16 3.50 84.35
CA ILE A 823 24.91 3.19 85.76
C ILE A 823 26.17 2.54 86.37
N ARG A 824 26.88 1.63 85.59
CA ARG A 824 28.16 1.06 86.00
C ARG A 824 29.29 2.07 86.05
N GLU A 825 29.36 2.99 84.98
CA GLU A 825 30.35 4.10 85.03
C GLU A 825 30.05 5.10 86.13
N GLN A 826 28.80 5.41 86.43
CA GLN A 826 28.42 6.24 87.58
C GLN A 826 28.75 5.57 88.92
N GLN A 827 28.61 4.26 88.98
CA GLN A 827 29.06 3.48 90.14
C GLN A 827 30.54 3.43 90.22
N LEU A 828 31.31 3.31 89.05
CA LEU A 828 32.76 3.32 88.98
C LEU A 828 33.34 4.74 89.21
N LEU A 829 32.62 5.77 88.64
CA LEU A 829 33.00 7.19 88.90
C LEU A 829 32.73 7.62 90.32
N ALA A 830 31.67 7.05 90.98
CA ALA A 830 31.47 7.28 92.48
C ALA A 830 32.53 6.57 93.31
N GLU A 831 33.15 5.52 92.80
CA GLU A 831 34.32 4.88 93.43
C GLU A 831 35.62 5.64 93.10
N LEU A 832 35.76 6.21 91.88
CA LEU A 832 36.92 6.97 91.43
C LEU A 832 36.89 8.46 91.82
N ALA A 833 35.73 9.00 92.17
CA ALA A 833 35.57 10.38 92.68
C ALA A 833 36.19 10.56 94.07
N ARG A 834 36.67 9.48 94.72
CA ARG A 834 37.51 9.54 96.00
C ARG A 834 38.99 9.57 95.80
N GLU A 835 39.47 9.44 94.59
CA GLU A 835 40.90 9.63 94.28
C GLU A 835 41.13 10.53 93.01
N ARG A 836 41.72 11.69 93.36
CA ARG A 836 42.35 12.59 92.40
C ARG A 836 41.55 13.77 91.76
N GLU A 837 41.52 14.82 92.54
CA GLU A 837 41.90 16.16 91.98
C GLU A 837 43.12 16.06 91.07
N SER A 838 43.15 16.55 89.96
CA SER A 838 44.24 17.33 89.31
C SER A 838 44.33 17.19 87.78
N HIS A 839 44.32 18.32 87.14
CA HIS A 839 45.04 18.75 85.98
C HIS A 839 44.45 18.58 84.56
N ARG A 840 43.89 19.68 84.01
CA ARG A 840 44.16 20.32 82.74
C ARG A 840 44.68 19.46 81.60
N THR A 841 43.85 19.37 80.51
CA THR A 841 44.16 19.79 79.13
C THR A 841 43.02 19.52 78.16
N HIS A 842 42.36 20.54 77.90
CA HIS A 842 41.29 20.47 76.90
C HIS A 842 41.41 21.65 75.95
N GLU A 843 42.39 21.70 75.15
CA GLU A 843 42.55 22.74 74.11
C GLU A 843 43.33 22.33 72.86
N MET A 844 43.36 21.12 72.44
CA MET A 844 44.10 20.72 71.24
C MET A 844 43.39 19.81 70.21
N PHE A 845 42.07 19.67 70.29
CA PHE A 845 41.38 18.71 69.31
C PHE A 845 40.56 19.36 68.28
N ILE A 846 40.29 20.66 68.32
CA ILE A 846 39.39 21.31 67.36
C ILE A 846 40.11 21.87 66.12
N ASN A 847 41.40 22.08 66.19
CA ASN A 847 42.16 22.70 65.12
C ASN A 847 42.70 21.75 64.04
N GLN A 848 42.60 20.42 64.23
CA GLN A 848 43.12 19.43 63.28
C GLN A 848 42.15 18.98 62.17
N ILE A 849 40.85 19.23 62.31
CA ILE A 849 39.87 18.82 61.33
C ILE A 849 39.58 19.91 60.24
N THR A 850 39.91 21.18 60.52
CA THR A 850 39.60 22.28 59.67
C THR A 850 40.66 22.63 58.60
N TYR A 851 41.93 22.16 58.79
CA TYR A 851 43.00 22.52 57.87
C TYR A 851 43.80 21.37 57.22
N GLY A 852 43.36 20.10 57.46
CA GLY A 852 44.21 18.94 57.14
C GLY A 852 43.99 18.27 55.78
N ALA A 853 43.08 18.75 54.91
CA ALA A 853 42.68 18.00 53.73
C ALA A 853 43.11 18.56 52.34
N CYS A 854 43.92 19.58 52.28
CA CYS A 854 44.39 20.12 50.99
C CYS A 854 45.83 20.73 51.07
N THR A 855 46.78 20.08 51.70
CA THR A 855 48.20 20.45 51.55
C THR A 855 49.01 19.21 51.17
N PRO A 856 49.83 19.28 50.10
CA PRO A 856 50.73 18.18 49.73
C PRO A 856 51.89 18.05 50.77
N GLN A 857 52.09 16.81 51.15
CA GLN A 857 53.34 16.51 51.83
C GLN A 857 54.51 16.51 50.82
N GLY A 858 55.44 17.43 50.98
CA GLY A 858 56.76 17.37 50.36
C GLY A 858 56.87 18.07 48.99
N ASP A 859 57.78 19.00 49.01
CA ASP A 859 58.34 19.82 47.91
C ASP A 859 57.47 20.95 47.34
N ALA A 860 58.08 22.14 47.27
CA ALA A 860 57.46 23.37 46.81
C ALA A 860 56.80 23.18 45.39
N MET A 861 55.52 23.28 45.29
CA MET A 861 54.77 23.28 43.99
C MET A 861 55.38 24.40 43.12
N SER A 862 55.62 24.07 41.86
CA SER A 862 56.04 25.06 40.88
C SER A 862 54.89 26.10 40.69
N ARG A 863 55.31 27.36 40.42
CA ARG A 863 54.34 28.47 40.16
C ARG A 863 53.30 28.12 39.06
N ALA A 864 53.69 27.25 38.13
CA ALA A 864 52.83 26.76 37.08
C ALA A 864 51.76 25.78 37.59
N ASP A 865 52.11 24.95 38.56
CA ASP A 865 51.21 23.94 39.18
C ASP A 865 50.20 24.59 40.12
N GLU A 866 50.59 25.61 40.87
CA GLU A 866 49.69 26.44 41.67
C GLU A 866 48.66 27.17 40.80
N GLN A 867 49.10 27.70 39.64
CA GLN A 867 48.25 28.39 38.70
C GLN A 867 47.26 27.45 38.05
N LEU A 868 47.71 26.24 37.67
CA LEU A 868 46.86 25.18 37.16
C LEU A 868 45.82 24.72 38.20
N MET A 869 46.24 24.52 39.44
CA MET A 869 45.35 24.11 40.53
C MET A 869 44.29 25.17 40.83
N SER A 870 44.68 26.43 40.85
CA SER A 870 43.75 27.55 41.01
C SER A 870 42.71 27.61 39.89
N GLN A 871 43.13 27.41 38.64
CA GLN A 871 42.22 27.35 37.48
C GLN A 871 41.26 26.16 37.54
N LEU A 872 41.74 24.98 37.92
CA LEU A 872 40.89 23.79 38.09
C LEU A 872 39.81 23.97 39.14
N ILE A 873 40.15 24.54 40.30
CA ILE A 873 39.21 24.85 41.37
C ILE A 873 38.20 25.92 40.90
N ALA A 874 38.67 26.95 40.22
CA ALA A 874 37.80 28.00 39.69
C ALA A 874 36.78 27.43 38.70
N LYS A 875 37.19 26.57 37.76
CA LYS A 875 36.30 25.95 36.76
C LYS A 875 35.26 25.02 37.36
N VAL A 876 35.60 24.29 38.42
CA VAL A 876 34.60 23.49 39.15
C VAL A 876 33.65 24.40 39.93
N ARG A 877 34.13 25.47 40.53
CA ARG A 877 33.30 26.44 41.28
C ARG A 877 32.32 27.22 40.35
N GLU A 878 32.73 27.59 39.14
CA GLU A 878 31.88 28.24 38.15
C GLU A 878 30.70 27.38 37.75
N ASN A 879 30.82 26.05 37.84
CA ASN A 879 29.79 25.09 37.37
C ASN A 879 29.19 24.23 38.50
N LEU A 880 29.14 24.76 39.73
CA LEU A 880 28.62 24.03 40.88
C LEU A 880 27.12 23.69 40.79
N SER A 881 26.35 24.55 40.15
CA SER A 881 24.88 24.36 39.94
C SER A 881 24.55 23.37 38.82
N ASP A 882 25.51 23.03 37.97
CA ASP A 882 25.27 22.03 36.89
C ASP A 882 25.51 20.60 37.41
N ALA A 883 24.42 19.88 37.66
CA ALA A 883 24.46 18.48 38.15
C ALA A 883 25.19 17.52 37.18
N ASN A 884 25.26 17.87 35.89
CA ASN A 884 25.87 17.04 34.85
C ASN A 884 27.33 17.41 34.54
N TYR A 885 27.89 18.44 35.21
CA TYR A 885 29.27 18.82 35.05
C TYR A 885 30.19 17.70 35.56
N ASN A 886 30.81 17.03 34.60
CA ASN A 886 31.63 15.83 34.87
C ASN A 886 33.12 16.03 34.48
N VAL A 887 33.89 14.97 34.55
CA VAL A 887 35.32 14.98 34.25
C VAL A 887 35.61 15.38 32.79
N GLU A 888 34.76 15.01 31.86
CA GLU A 888 34.84 15.38 30.45
C GLU A 888 34.64 16.90 30.25
N ALA A 889 33.63 17.44 30.91
CA ALA A 889 33.33 18.87 30.85
C ALA A 889 34.49 19.70 31.49
N LEU A 890 35.06 19.25 32.59
CA LEU A 890 36.22 19.90 33.20
C LEU A 890 37.47 19.81 32.30
N ALA A 891 37.68 18.64 31.64
CA ALA A 891 38.78 18.46 30.70
C ALA A 891 38.68 19.39 29.50
N ALA A 892 37.46 19.51 28.92
CA ALA A 892 37.17 20.44 27.83
C ALA A 892 37.36 21.91 28.25
N ALA A 893 36.90 22.30 29.46
CA ALA A 893 37.05 23.65 29.99
C ALA A 893 38.50 24.05 30.25
N MET A 894 39.37 23.06 30.45
CA MET A 894 40.80 23.24 30.64
C MET A 894 41.61 23.04 29.36
N ASN A 895 41.01 22.81 28.20
CA ASN A 895 41.63 22.46 26.92
C ASN A 895 42.61 21.27 27.03
N MET A 896 42.25 20.25 27.78
CA MET A 896 43.03 19.06 28.05
C MET A 896 42.30 17.77 27.69
N SER A 897 43.03 16.71 27.30
CA SER A 897 42.44 15.40 27.22
C SER A 897 42.07 14.86 28.60
N ARG A 898 41.00 14.05 28.70
CA ARG A 898 40.58 13.41 29.97
C ARG A 898 41.74 12.69 30.68
N SER A 899 42.57 11.96 29.94
CA SER A 899 43.74 11.24 30.50
C SER A 899 44.85 12.18 31.01
N SER A 900 45.06 13.32 30.31
CA SER A 900 46.02 14.32 30.72
C SER A 900 45.55 15.06 31.97
N LEU A 901 44.29 15.42 32.05
CA LEU A 901 43.65 16.03 33.21
C LEU A 901 43.77 15.09 34.43
N HIS A 902 43.40 13.80 34.25
CA HIS A 902 43.43 12.80 35.32
C HIS A 902 44.85 12.62 35.89
N ARG A 903 45.87 12.50 35.02
CA ARG A 903 47.28 12.38 35.46
C ARG A 903 47.75 13.59 36.22
N LYS A 904 47.40 14.80 35.78
CA LYS A 904 47.82 16.06 36.45
C LYS A 904 47.12 16.24 37.80
N ILE A 905 45.82 16.01 37.89
CA ILE A 905 45.08 16.07 39.15
C ILE A 905 45.62 15.05 40.13
N LYS A 906 45.85 13.79 39.68
CA LYS A 906 46.38 12.73 40.52
C LYS A 906 47.80 13.02 40.99
N ALA A 907 48.65 13.60 40.13
CA ALA A 907 50.02 13.99 40.50
C ALA A 907 50.05 15.14 41.53
N LEU A 908 49.09 16.07 41.49
CA LEU A 908 49.05 17.25 42.35
C LEU A 908 48.27 17.05 43.65
N THR A 909 47.32 16.11 43.70
CA THR A 909 46.39 15.95 44.84
C THR A 909 46.26 14.53 45.36
N ASP A 910 46.84 13.57 44.63
CA ASP A 910 46.65 12.12 44.82
C ASP A 910 45.16 11.63 44.68
N LEU A 911 44.27 12.49 44.23
CA LEU A 911 42.85 12.20 44.05
C LEU A 911 42.54 11.77 42.63
N SER A 912 41.49 10.99 42.44
CA SER A 912 40.91 10.83 41.11
C SER A 912 40.24 12.14 40.65
N SER A 913 40.17 12.40 39.34
CA SER A 913 39.53 13.61 38.82
C SER A 913 38.07 13.72 39.23
N LEU A 914 37.37 12.60 39.43
CA LEU A 914 35.98 12.55 39.90
C LEU A 914 35.90 12.93 41.39
N ASP A 915 36.79 12.38 42.21
CA ASP A 915 36.84 12.70 43.63
C ASP A 915 37.28 14.14 43.88
N PHE A 916 38.13 14.67 43.05
CA PHE A 916 38.51 16.08 43.06
C PHE A 916 37.32 17.01 42.86
N ILE A 917 36.50 16.75 41.85
CA ILE A 917 35.25 17.50 41.60
C ILE A 917 34.28 17.35 42.79
N ARG A 918 34.11 16.14 43.30
CA ARG A 918 33.24 15.86 44.47
C ARG A 918 33.66 16.58 45.72
N ILE A 919 34.95 16.61 46.04
CA ILE A 919 35.48 17.26 47.24
C ILE A 919 35.27 18.77 47.19
N ILE A 920 35.51 19.38 46.00
CA ILE A 920 35.24 20.83 45.83
C ILE A 920 33.76 21.16 46.00
N ARG A 921 32.88 20.32 45.45
CA ARG A 921 31.45 20.46 45.63
C ARG A 921 31.00 20.32 47.09
N LEU A 922 31.49 19.30 47.79
CA LEU A 922 31.22 19.08 49.22
C LEU A 922 31.73 20.20 50.10
N LYS A 923 32.92 20.72 49.80
CA LYS A 923 33.52 21.84 50.55
C LYS A 923 32.69 23.11 50.36
N HIS A 924 32.23 23.40 49.13
CA HIS A 924 31.38 24.56 48.90
C HIS A 924 29.95 24.39 49.51
N ALA A 925 29.42 23.19 49.49
CA ALA A 925 28.15 22.91 50.17
C ALA A 925 28.29 23.11 51.68
N ALA A 926 29.40 22.71 52.28
CA ALA A 926 29.73 22.97 53.68
C ALA A 926 29.92 24.47 54.00
N GLU A 927 30.52 25.26 53.06
CA GLU A 927 30.66 26.73 53.16
C GLU A 927 29.31 27.44 53.10
N LEU A 928 28.29 26.86 52.40
CA LEU A 928 26.93 27.42 52.30
C LEU A 928 26.04 27.02 53.49
N LEU A 929 26.41 25.99 54.25
CA LEU A 929 25.67 25.54 55.45
C LEU A 929 26.20 26.18 56.74
N GLN A 930 27.32 26.88 56.73
CA GLN A 930 27.84 27.78 57.80
C GLN A 930 27.31 29.20 57.59
#